data_8caa395de2c187905a096170a555fe7a
#
_entry.id   8caa395de2c187905a096170a555fe7a
#
_cell.length_a   1.000
_cell.length_b   1.000
_cell.length_c   1.000
_cell.angle_alpha   90.00
_cell.angle_beta   90.00
_cell.angle_gamma   90.00
#
_symmetry.space_group_name_H-M   'P 1'
#
loop_
_entity.id
_entity.type
_entity.pdbx_description
1 polymer ?
#
loop_
_entity_poly.entity_id
_entity_poly.type
_entity_poly.pdbx_seq_one_letter_code
_entity_poly.pdbx_strand_id
1 'polypeptide(L)'
;MNRSVIHGDLFPDVALHYLTSLIKRREYANVVKYYEDNRSEFDAFGGTRAGESLHLVSQAYASVNNHPSALRTARLAQQEAVTEGDSVLLAEIFSTIGSALIRLGEYKEAEKAYRDAESLFRRNDQLEGQCRALNQLAGLFFRQNDYQNSLAILTDALNIAHQLGDTKKTAYMMGNLGRLYTFLGDFPEATKHLQLNIDVSTELDDWLEVGRAYLSLAYVHIQTGEYQSAEENLQKAKEFLSKQKSERDNVIYLTYLGELYRHMGRLTESESILKTALKQAEAFAPGTTLAGRAMRHLAELYVIEQKFPAAGRMAARSMTIMQRASDRVECGALYKLKAVIADNCQDKAACQKFFNLSIGMLSDSGVRFEKADTLLRAGVAEAFSKKKRLMFLFRAEEFYARYRIAPQLDKVGALIQELGEVRSGTAASKPARESVESEFLTNSSDIKRFMSQLAIIGKMDLTILLTGETGVGKDHLARYYHSQVRPDGPFVAINCASVPETLLESELFGYKKGAFTGANSDKLGLFASANGGVLFLDEIGDMPFALQAKLLGVLEHRRVLPLGSTKEVKLDVALVAATNHNLEEMVEQGLFRRDLYYRLSGMSYHIPALRERKEDIPLLLNHFINSSSLILDSGKIPEEMLQQFLEYDWPGNVRELQNKVKKLEVMTQLAAEGDLVELTRSLLSTEDEIRDHSLTEKVAEFERQLIVEALLAAKGNKSRAARLLGIHEATVRTKLKRYGISLAG
;
A
#
# COMPACT_ATOMS: atom_id res chain seq x y z
N MET A 1 -43.90 20.48 35.88
CA MET A 1 -43.92 19.60 37.06
C MET A 1 -43.36 20.36 38.24
N ASN A 2 -44.08 20.40 39.34
CA ASN A 2 -43.69 21.19 40.53
C ASN A 2 -42.42 20.67 41.19
N ARG A 3 -41.50 21.58 41.51
CA ARG A 3 -40.17 21.33 42.12
C ARG A 3 -40.18 20.60 43.48
N SER A 4 -41.36 20.33 44.07
CA SER A 4 -41.50 19.88 45.47
C SER A 4 -41.84 18.39 45.67
N VAL A 5 -41.81 17.54 44.63
CA VAL A 5 -42.31 16.14 44.75
C VAL A 5 -41.32 15.04 44.38
N ILE A 6 -40.10 15.38 43.94
CA ILE A 6 -39.11 14.36 43.57
C ILE A 6 -37.84 14.51 44.45
N HIS A 7 -38.02 14.31 45.78
CA HIS A 7 -36.91 14.09 46.71
C HIS A 7 -36.98 12.64 47.19
N GLY A 8 -35.99 11.83 46.88
CA GLY A 8 -35.86 10.46 47.31
C GLY A 8 -35.46 9.47 46.22
N ASP A 9 -35.65 8.19 46.44
CA ASP A 9 -35.22 7.04 45.63
C ASP A 9 -35.63 7.04 44.15
N LEU A 10 -36.61 7.88 43.76
CA LEU A 10 -37.13 7.99 42.36
C LEU A 10 -36.37 9.02 41.50
N PHE A 11 -35.53 9.91 42.06
CA PHE A 11 -34.83 10.94 41.29
C PHE A 11 -33.91 10.36 40.21
N PRO A 12 -33.11 9.29 40.44
CA PRO A 12 -32.24 8.70 39.45
C PRO A 12 -33.00 8.22 38.21
N ASP A 13 -34.12 7.55 38.38
CA ASP A 13 -34.96 7.00 37.30
C ASP A 13 -35.59 8.09 36.44
N VAL A 14 -36.14 9.12 37.12
CA VAL A 14 -36.78 10.25 36.44
C VAL A 14 -35.73 11.09 35.70
N ALA A 15 -34.57 11.33 36.30
CA ALA A 15 -33.48 12.06 35.69
C ALA A 15 -32.96 11.33 34.43
N LEU A 16 -32.67 10.03 34.54
CA LEU A 16 -32.21 9.22 33.41
C LEU A 16 -33.21 9.21 32.25
N HIS A 17 -34.51 9.03 32.56
CA HIS A 17 -35.57 9.04 31.55
C HIS A 17 -35.70 10.39 30.86
N TYR A 18 -35.61 11.48 31.62
CA TYR A 18 -35.68 12.84 31.10
C TYR A 18 -34.46 13.18 30.23
N LEU A 19 -33.25 12.89 30.71
CA LEU A 19 -32.00 13.09 29.94
C LEU A 19 -32.02 12.28 28.65
N THR A 20 -32.41 11.01 28.69
CA THR A 20 -32.54 10.15 27.51
C THR A 20 -33.53 10.76 26.48
N SER A 21 -34.64 11.31 26.94
CA SER A 21 -35.62 11.99 26.07
C SER A 21 -35.01 13.23 25.39
N LEU A 22 -34.25 14.06 26.11
CA LEU A 22 -33.60 15.24 25.58
C LEU A 22 -32.50 14.87 24.56
N ILE A 23 -31.69 13.84 24.85
CA ILE A 23 -30.67 13.32 23.94
C ILE A 23 -31.31 12.83 22.64
N LYS A 24 -32.40 12.06 22.69
CA LYS A 24 -33.13 11.60 21.49
C LYS A 24 -33.62 12.76 20.63
N ARG A 25 -34.01 13.89 21.26
CA ARG A 25 -34.40 15.13 20.57
C ARG A 25 -33.24 16.01 20.14
N ARG A 26 -32.00 15.62 20.44
CA ARG A 26 -30.76 16.41 20.20
C ARG A 26 -30.72 17.74 20.94
N GLU A 27 -31.43 17.86 22.07
CA GLU A 27 -31.52 19.07 22.89
C GLU A 27 -30.38 19.13 23.93
N TYR A 28 -29.14 19.03 23.45
CA TYR A 28 -27.94 18.91 24.30
C TYR A 28 -27.72 20.07 25.27
N ALA A 29 -28.04 21.31 24.87
CA ALA A 29 -27.98 22.46 25.77
C ALA A 29 -28.94 22.34 26.94
N ASN A 30 -30.13 21.76 26.74
CA ASN A 30 -31.10 21.53 27.80
C ASN A 30 -30.65 20.40 28.75
N VAL A 31 -29.92 19.39 28.24
CA VAL A 31 -29.30 18.35 29.09
C VAL A 31 -28.29 18.97 30.04
N VAL A 32 -27.38 19.81 29.50
CA VAL A 32 -26.35 20.51 30.30
C VAL A 32 -27.01 21.40 31.35
N LYS A 33 -28.02 22.22 30.96
CA LYS A 33 -28.72 23.09 31.86
C LYS A 33 -29.42 22.31 32.98
N TYR A 34 -30.09 21.21 32.64
CA TYR A 34 -30.79 20.38 33.66
C TYR A 34 -29.77 19.80 34.66
N TYR A 35 -28.64 19.33 34.23
CA TYR A 35 -27.57 18.84 35.10
C TYR A 35 -27.03 19.94 36.00
N GLU A 36 -26.74 21.13 35.46
CA GLU A 36 -26.22 22.25 36.26
C GLU A 36 -27.22 22.76 37.28
N ASP A 37 -28.53 22.82 36.94
CA ASP A 37 -29.61 23.25 37.80
C ASP A 37 -29.90 22.24 38.94
N ASN A 38 -29.54 20.95 38.80
CA ASN A 38 -29.81 19.88 39.80
C ASN A 38 -28.50 19.19 40.24
N ARG A 39 -27.38 19.88 40.19
CA ARG A 39 -26.06 19.27 40.43
C ARG A 39 -25.94 18.66 41.83
N SER A 40 -26.51 19.29 42.88
CA SER A 40 -26.49 18.79 44.24
C SER A 40 -27.16 17.42 44.37
N GLU A 41 -28.25 17.19 43.62
CA GLU A 41 -28.95 15.92 43.58
C GLU A 41 -28.11 14.84 42.85
N PHE A 42 -27.46 15.19 41.75
CA PHE A 42 -26.54 14.28 41.04
C PHE A 42 -25.30 13.91 41.86
N ASP A 43 -24.78 14.84 42.67
CA ASP A 43 -23.66 14.59 43.57
C ASP A 43 -24.04 13.74 44.80
N ALA A 44 -25.34 13.63 45.12
CA ALA A 44 -25.85 12.92 46.27
C ALA A 44 -26.25 11.46 46.01
N PHE A 45 -26.43 11.07 44.75
CA PHE A 45 -26.79 9.69 44.44
C PHE A 45 -25.70 8.97 43.63
N GLY A 46 -25.48 7.68 43.92
CA GLY A 46 -24.56 6.79 43.26
C GLY A 46 -25.24 5.60 42.59
N GLY A 47 -24.47 4.73 42.00
CA GLY A 47 -24.93 3.49 41.40
C GLY A 47 -25.05 3.54 39.87
N THR A 48 -25.46 2.43 39.23
CA THR A 48 -25.51 2.25 37.79
C THR A 48 -26.24 3.37 37.05
N ARG A 49 -27.35 3.82 37.58
CA ARG A 49 -28.18 4.90 37.01
C ARG A 49 -27.53 6.27 37.13
N ALA A 50 -26.71 6.49 38.13
CA ALA A 50 -25.88 7.68 38.25
C ALA A 50 -24.82 7.66 37.16
N GLY A 51 -24.14 6.52 36.94
CA GLY A 51 -23.17 6.31 35.89
C GLY A 51 -23.76 6.57 34.50
N GLU A 52 -24.91 5.98 34.17
CA GLU A 52 -25.63 6.21 32.91
C GLU A 52 -26.01 7.69 32.72
N SER A 53 -26.58 8.33 33.73
CA SER A 53 -27.02 9.73 33.68
C SER A 53 -25.81 10.67 33.44
N LEU A 54 -24.72 10.50 34.21
CA LEU A 54 -23.48 11.26 34.04
C LEU A 54 -22.85 11.03 32.68
N HIS A 55 -22.92 9.81 32.12
CA HIS A 55 -22.45 9.51 30.76
C HIS A 55 -23.27 10.31 29.73
N LEU A 56 -24.59 10.34 29.79
CA LEU A 56 -25.45 11.16 28.93
C LEU A 56 -25.11 12.66 29.02
N VAL A 57 -24.85 13.16 30.22
CA VAL A 57 -24.43 14.54 30.46
C VAL A 57 -23.06 14.81 29.82
N SER A 58 -22.11 13.86 29.92
CA SER A 58 -20.81 14.00 29.31
C SER A 58 -20.87 14.07 27.77
N GLN A 59 -21.74 13.26 27.16
CA GLN A 59 -22.02 13.32 25.72
C GLN A 59 -22.65 14.67 25.32
N ALA A 60 -23.53 15.22 26.14
CA ALA A 60 -24.14 16.53 25.90
C ALA A 60 -23.07 17.66 25.96
N TYR A 61 -22.20 17.64 27.00
CA TYR A 61 -21.10 18.60 27.07
C TYR A 61 -20.19 18.52 25.86
N ALA A 62 -19.87 17.31 25.39
CA ALA A 62 -19.06 17.11 24.17
C ALA A 62 -19.77 17.70 22.94
N SER A 63 -21.10 17.52 22.84
CA SER A 63 -21.92 18.02 21.73
C SER A 63 -22.04 19.55 21.69
N VAL A 64 -21.95 20.22 22.85
CA VAL A 64 -21.90 21.69 22.94
C VAL A 64 -20.46 22.23 22.95
N ASN A 65 -19.48 21.43 22.54
CA ASN A 65 -18.04 21.76 22.46
C ASN A 65 -17.38 22.12 23.81
N ASN A 66 -17.96 21.74 24.95
CA ASN A 66 -17.35 21.91 26.27
C ASN A 66 -16.61 20.61 26.68
N HIS A 67 -15.47 20.37 26.04
CA HIS A 67 -14.68 19.14 26.22
C HIS A 67 -14.06 18.96 27.62
N PRO A 68 -13.61 20.02 28.33
CA PRO A 68 -13.14 19.89 29.71
C PRO A 68 -14.23 19.40 30.66
N SER A 69 -15.46 19.92 30.55
CA SER A 69 -16.60 19.46 31.36
C SER A 69 -17.06 18.05 30.94
N ALA A 70 -17.02 17.73 29.63
CA ALA A 70 -17.31 16.38 29.13
C ALA A 70 -16.36 15.35 29.74
N LEU A 71 -15.05 15.63 29.76
CA LEU A 71 -14.03 14.76 30.35
C LEU A 71 -14.26 14.56 31.85
N ARG A 72 -14.50 15.66 32.58
CA ARG A 72 -14.73 15.60 34.03
C ARG A 72 -15.97 14.75 34.37
N THR A 73 -17.08 14.99 33.69
CA THR A 73 -18.35 14.22 33.92
C THR A 73 -18.19 12.76 33.50
N ALA A 74 -17.47 12.48 32.41
CA ALA A 74 -17.18 11.11 31.98
C ALA A 74 -16.31 10.35 33.03
N ARG A 75 -15.37 11.03 33.68
CA ARG A 75 -14.58 10.42 34.76
C ARG A 75 -15.42 10.16 36.04
N LEU A 76 -16.39 11.00 36.34
CA LEU A 76 -17.36 10.70 37.40
C LEU A 76 -18.22 9.48 37.04
N ALA A 77 -18.74 9.44 35.82
CA ALA A 77 -19.47 8.28 35.33
C ALA A 77 -18.63 6.98 35.36
N GLN A 78 -17.34 7.08 35.09
CA GLN A 78 -16.38 5.97 35.16
C GLN A 78 -16.27 5.41 36.59
N GLN A 79 -16.21 6.26 37.61
CA GLN A 79 -16.09 5.83 39.01
C GLN A 79 -17.35 5.03 39.40
N GLU A 80 -18.55 5.51 39.04
CA GLU A 80 -19.80 4.83 39.32
C GLU A 80 -19.90 3.47 38.60
N ALA A 81 -19.56 3.42 37.29
CA ALA A 81 -19.60 2.18 36.50
C ALA A 81 -18.61 1.13 37.02
N VAL A 82 -17.43 1.54 37.52
CA VAL A 82 -16.46 0.63 38.16
C VAL A 82 -17.01 0.08 39.47
N THR A 83 -17.66 0.91 40.29
CA THR A 83 -18.21 0.52 41.59
C THR A 83 -19.31 -0.52 41.42
N GLU A 84 -20.14 -0.37 40.40
CA GLU A 84 -21.24 -1.28 40.08
C GLU A 84 -20.85 -2.50 39.26
N GLY A 85 -19.62 -2.51 38.69
CA GLY A 85 -19.12 -3.60 37.88
C GLY A 85 -19.75 -3.69 36.47
N ASP A 86 -20.38 -2.59 35.99
CA ASP A 86 -20.95 -2.53 34.64
C ASP A 86 -19.87 -2.31 33.59
N SER A 87 -19.37 -3.41 33.06
CA SER A 87 -18.28 -3.42 32.08
C SER A 87 -18.69 -2.86 30.70
N VAL A 88 -19.97 -2.95 30.33
CA VAL A 88 -20.46 -2.43 29.03
C VAL A 88 -20.60 -0.91 29.13
N LEU A 89 -21.19 -0.40 30.15
CA LEU A 89 -21.30 1.05 30.41
C LEU A 89 -19.88 1.66 30.52
N LEU A 90 -18.96 0.96 31.20
CA LEU A 90 -17.58 1.40 31.36
C LEU A 90 -16.87 1.53 29.97
N ALA A 91 -17.12 0.60 29.05
CA ALA A 91 -16.58 0.65 27.69
C ALA A 91 -17.13 1.86 26.90
N GLU A 92 -18.43 2.16 27.02
CA GLU A 92 -19.04 3.34 26.41
C GLU A 92 -18.45 4.65 26.97
N ILE A 93 -18.23 4.70 28.28
CA ILE A 93 -17.63 5.84 28.96
C ILE A 93 -16.17 6.03 28.49
N PHE A 94 -15.38 4.95 28.38
CA PHE A 94 -14.02 5.05 27.84
C PHE A 94 -14.00 5.59 26.40
N SER A 95 -14.95 5.20 25.56
CA SER A 95 -15.09 5.77 24.21
C SER A 95 -15.36 7.28 24.24
N THR A 96 -16.17 7.74 25.19
CA THR A 96 -16.47 9.17 25.39
C THR A 96 -15.26 9.93 25.95
N ILE A 97 -14.54 9.35 26.93
CA ILE A 97 -13.29 9.90 27.45
C ILE A 97 -12.27 10.07 26.33
N GLY A 98 -12.05 9.03 25.51
CA GLY A 98 -11.15 9.08 24.36
C GLY A 98 -11.49 10.22 23.39
N SER A 99 -12.78 10.38 23.09
CA SER A 99 -13.25 11.45 22.21
C SER A 99 -13.03 12.86 22.79
N ALA A 100 -13.24 13.05 24.09
CA ALA A 100 -12.98 14.32 24.77
C ALA A 100 -11.46 14.62 24.82
N LEU A 101 -10.63 13.63 25.13
CA LEU A 101 -9.17 13.76 25.18
C LEU A 101 -8.56 14.13 23.83
N ILE A 102 -9.06 13.57 22.70
CA ILE A 102 -8.64 13.99 21.36
C ILE A 102 -8.87 15.49 21.14
N ARG A 103 -9.99 16.02 21.59
CA ARG A 103 -10.31 17.44 21.44
C ARG A 103 -9.46 18.35 22.32
N LEU A 104 -8.93 17.80 23.42
CA LEU A 104 -8.00 18.47 24.32
C LEU A 104 -6.53 18.31 23.89
N GLY A 105 -6.23 17.45 22.88
CA GLY A 105 -4.88 17.20 22.41
C GLY A 105 -4.12 16.12 23.18
N GLU A 106 -4.77 15.42 24.10
CA GLU A 106 -4.18 14.40 24.99
C GLU A 106 -4.21 13.02 24.29
N TYR A 107 -3.46 12.87 23.21
CA TYR A 107 -3.57 11.72 22.30
C TYR A 107 -3.17 10.38 22.95
N LYS A 108 -2.14 10.37 23.83
CA LYS A 108 -1.70 9.12 24.49
C LYS A 108 -2.77 8.56 25.45
N GLU A 109 -3.41 9.43 26.21
CA GLU A 109 -4.51 9.02 27.09
C GLU A 109 -5.74 8.61 26.30
N ALA A 110 -6.00 9.28 25.17
CA ALA A 110 -7.10 8.93 24.26
C ALA A 110 -6.90 7.54 23.66
N GLU A 111 -5.68 7.20 23.24
CA GLU A 111 -5.37 5.85 22.72
C GLU A 111 -5.63 4.79 23.79
N LYS A 112 -5.14 5.00 25.02
CA LYS A 112 -5.37 4.09 26.13
C LYS A 112 -6.88 3.89 26.37
N ALA A 113 -7.65 4.98 26.42
CA ALA A 113 -9.09 4.91 26.64
C ALA A 113 -9.82 4.11 25.54
N TYR A 114 -9.46 4.30 24.27
CA TYR A 114 -10.08 3.52 23.18
C TYR A 114 -9.67 2.05 23.18
N ARG A 115 -8.41 1.72 23.55
CA ARG A 115 -7.98 0.32 23.71
C ARG A 115 -8.68 -0.37 24.87
N ASP A 116 -8.87 0.34 25.99
CA ASP A 116 -9.63 -0.16 27.14
C ASP A 116 -11.08 -0.39 26.75
N ALA A 117 -11.71 0.53 26.00
CA ALA A 117 -13.07 0.37 25.48
C ALA A 117 -13.18 -0.86 24.55
N GLU A 118 -12.29 -1.00 23.57
CA GLU A 118 -12.26 -2.13 22.64
C GLU A 118 -12.13 -3.46 23.39
N SER A 119 -11.18 -3.53 24.35
CA SER A 119 -10.95 -4.74 25.14
C SER A 119 -12.17 -5.15 25.96
N LEU A 120 -12.88 -4.20 26.58
CA LEU A 120 -14.11 -4.45 27.33
C LEU A 120 -15.26 -4.89 26.42
N PHE A 121 -15.47 -4.23 25.28
CA PHE A 121 -16.48 -4.65 24.33
C PHE A 121 -16.22 -6.07 23.81
N ARG A 122 -14.97 -6.40 23.47
CA ARG A 122 -14.57 -7.73 23.02
C ARG A 122 -14.83 -8.79 24.09
N ARG A 123 -14.48 -8.53 25.37
CA ARG A 123 -14.71 -9.47 26.48
C ARG A 123 -16.19 -9.71 26.79
N ASN A 124 -17.06 -8.78 26.42
CA ASN A 124 -18.49 -8.87 26.62
C ASN A 124 -19.27 -9.23 25.33
N ASP A 125 -18.57 -9.70 24.28
CA ASP A 125 -19.13 -10.06 22.97
C ASP A 125 -19.99 -8.95 22.33
N GLN A 126 -19.64 -7.67 22.61
CA GLN A 126 -20.33 -6.49 22.10
C GLN A 126 -19.68 -6.01 20.79
N LEU A 127 -19.88 -6.77 19.70
CA LEU A 127 -19.25 -6.52 18.38
C LEU A 127 -19.54 -5.10 17.86
N GLU A 128 -20.75 -4.57 18.11
CA GLU A 128 -21.11 -3.22 17.66
C GLU A 128 -20.28 -2.14 18.38
N GLY A 129 -20.11 -2.26 19.68
CA GLY A 129 -19.27 -1.39 20.49
C GLY A 129 -17.81 -1.50 20.10
N GLN A 130 -17.33 -2.73 19.87
CA GLN A 130 -15.96 -3.02 19.42
C GLN A 130 -15.66 -2.36 18.07
N CYS A 131 -16.53 -2.54 17.07
CA CYS A 131 -16.38 -1.90 15.75
C CYS A 131 -16.29 -0.38 15.86
N ARG A 132 -17.13 0.24 16.70
CA ARG A 132 -17.12 1.68 16.94
C ARG A 132 -15.84 2.14 17.63
N ALA A 133 -15.36 1.45 18.65
CA ALA A 133 -14.13 1.77 19.36
C ALA A 133 -12.89 1.67 18.45
N LEU A 134 -12.81 0.62 17.61
CA LEU A 134 -11.75 0.47 16.61
C LEU A 134 -11.78 1.61 15.58
N ASN A 135 -12.95 1.98 15.07
CA ASN A 135 -13.05 3.10 14.14
C ASN A 135 -12.60 4.44 14.77
N GLN A 136 -12.91 4.66 16.05
CA GLN A 136 -12.45 5.85 16.78
C GLN A 136 -10.92 5.83 16.98
N LEU A 137 -10.36 4.67 17.31
CA LEU A 137 -8.93 4.46 17.47
C LEU A 137 -8.19 4.66 16.14
N ALA A 138 -8.72 4.16 15.03
CA ALA A 138 -8.18 4.41 13.70
C ALA A 138 -8.18 5.90 13.34
N GLY A 139 -9.27 6.61 13.68
CA GLY A 139 -9.35 8.06 13.50
C GLY A 139 -8.33 8.84 14.36
N LEU A 140 -7.96 8.32 15.51
CA LEU A 140 -6.88 8.87 16.34
C LEU A 140 -5.52 8.70 15.67
N PHE A 141 -5.17 7.49 15.22
CA PHE A 141 -3.93 7.23 14.49
C PHE A 141 -3.83 8.04 13.20
N PHE A 142 -4.93 8.18 12.47
CA PHE A 142 -4.96 9.07 11.30
C PHE A 142 -4.57 10.51 11.65
N ARG A 143 -5.06 11.06 12.79
CA ARG A 143 -4.71 12.41 13.27
C ARG A 143 -3.24 12.52 13.72
N GLN A 144 -2.67 11.42 14.19
CA GLN A 144 -1.25 11.35 14.56
C GLN A 144 -0.33 11.15 13.36
N ASN A 145 -0.87 11.08 12.15
CA ASN A 145 -0.19 10.73 10.89
C ASN A 145 0.40 9.30 10.89
N ASP A 146 -0.11 8.42 11.73
CA ASP A 146 0.22 7.00 11.76
C ASP A 146 -0.79 6.23 10.89
N TYR A 147 -0.62 6.37 9.59
CA TYR A 147 -1.57 5.81 8.62
C TYR A 147 -1.52 4.28 8.53
N GLN A 148 -0.37 3.66 8.87
CA GLN A 148 -0.24 2.20 8.86
C GLN A 148 -1.09 1.56 9.97
N ASN A 149 -0.95 2.04 11.20
CA ASN A 149 -1.79 1.57 12.30
C ASN A 149 -3.27 1.91 12.07
N SER A 150 -3.56 3.09 11.50
CA SER A 150 -4.93 3.44 11.10
C SER A 150 -5.51 2.44 10.10
N LEU A 151 -4.72 2.01 9.10
CA LEU A 151 -5.15 1.04 8.08
C LEU A 151 -5.43 -0.33 8.67
N ALA A 152 -4.53 -0.86 9.49
CA ALA A 152 -4.69 -2.15 10.15
C ALA A 152 -5.98 -2.18 10.99
N ILE A 153 -6.17 -1.16 11.83
CA ILE A 153 -7.34 -1.08 12.72
C ILE A 153 -8.65 -0.88 11.96
N LEU A 154 -8.67 -0.09 10.87
CA LEU A 154 -9.85 0.04 10.03
C LEU A 154 -10.21 -1.25 9.31
N THR A 155 -9.22 -2.04 8.91
CA THR A 155 -9.44 -3.36 8.32
C THR A 155 -10.09 -4.31 9.32
N ASP A 156 -9.62 -4.32 10.57
CA ASP A 156 -10.25 -5.08 11.65
C ASP A 156 -11.69 -4.63 11.91
N ALA A 157 -11.93 -3.31 11.94
CA ALA A 157 -13.28 -2.75 12.11
C ALA A 157 -14.22 -3.15 10.96
N LEU A 158 -13.73 -3.19 9.72
CA LEU A 158 -14.48 -3.65 8.54
C LEU A 158 -14.85 -5.13 8.65
N ASN A 159 -13.92 -5.98 9.09
CA ASN A 159 -14.16 -7.42 9.30
C ASN A 159 -15.28 -7.63 10.34
N ILE A 160 -15.27 -6.86 11.44
CA ILE A 160 -16.33 -6.93 12.46
C ILE A 160 -17.68 -6.41 11.90
N ALA A 161 -17.66 -5.34 11.09
CA ALA A 161 -18.89 -4.84 10.46
C ALA A 161 -19.51 -5.89 9.52
N HIS A 162 -18.69 -6.65 8.78
CA HIS A 162 -19.15 -7.80 7.97
C HIS A 162 -19.75 -8.92 8.84
N GLN A 163 -19.10 -9.26 9.97
CA GLN A 163 -19.62 -10.27 10.91
C GLN A 163 -20.99 -9.88 11.50
N LEU A 164 -21.20 -8.59 11.73
CA LEU A 164 -22.49 -8.05 12.20
C LEU A 164 -23.59 -8.09 11.14
N GLY A 165 -23.25 -8.26 9.86
CA GLY A 165 -24.18 -8.09 8.74
C GLY A 165 -24.76 -6.66 8.62
N ASP A 166 -24.11 -5.67 9.25
CA ASP A 166 -24.57 -4.28 9.25
C ASP A 166 -24.05 -3.54 8.01
N THR A 167 -24.86 -3.51 6.98
CA THR A 167 -24.55 -2.89 5.69
C THR A 167 -24.15 -1.42 5.83
N LYS A 168 -24.79 -0.69 6.75
CA LYS A 168 -24.49 0.74 6.97
C LYS A 168 -23.11 0.95 7.58
N LYS A 169 -22.75 0.16 8.60
CA LYS A 169 -21.41 0.21 9.21
C LYS A 169 -20.35 -0.22 8.21
N THR A 170 -20.63 -1.27 7.45
CA THR A 170 -19.73 -1.75 6.38
C THR A 170 -19.44 -0.64 5.36
N ALA A 171 -20.47 0.04 4.84
CA ALA A 171 -20.31 1.19 3.94
C ALA A 171 -19.46 2.30 4.56
N TYR A 172 -19.73 2.64 5.81
CA TYR A 172 -18.97 3.69 6.51
C TYR A 172 -17.49 3.32 6.68
N MET A 173 -17.16 2.05 7.02
CA MET A 173 -15.77 1.58 7.11
C MET A 173 -15.09 1.60 5.74
N MET A 174 -15.78 1.17 4.68
CA MET A 174 -15.28 1.25 3.30
C MET A 174 -14.96 2.69 2.90
N GLY A 175 -15.83 3.65 3.23
CA GLY A 175 -15.58 5.07 2.99
C GLY A 175 -14.35 5.60 3.74
N ASN A 176 -14.14 5.17 4.99
CA ASN A 176 -12.96 5.55 5.76
C ASN A 176 -11.68 4.94 5.18
N LEU A 177 -11.70 3.66 4.77
CA LEU A 177 -10.58 2.99 4.10
C LEU A 177 -10.27 3.65 2.76
N GLY A 178 -11.27 3.94 1.94
CA GLY A 178 -11.07 4.63 0.67
C GLY A 178 -10.40 6.00 0.83
N ARG A 179 -10.83 6.78 1.84
CA ARG A 179 -10.18 8.06 2.18
C ARG A 179 -8.74 7.87 2.68
N LEU A 180 -8.48 6.83 3.48
CA LEU A 180 -7.13 6.55 3.98
C LEU A 180 -6.20 6.13 2.85
N TYR A 181 -6.63 5.23 1.94
CA TYR A 181 -5.86 4.85 0.75
C TYR A 181 -5.59 6.05 -0.16
N THR A 182 -6.53 7.00 -0.26
CA THR A 182 -6.31 8.26 -0.98
C THR A 182 -5.15 9.06 -0.38
N PHE A 183 -5.05 9.15 0.95
CA PHE A 183 -3.93 9.81 1.63
C PHE A 183 -2.62 9.06 1.48
N LEU A 184 -2.64 7.74 1.52
CA LEU A 184 -1.46 6.91 1.28
C LEU A 184 -0.95 6.99 -0.17
N GLY A 185 -1.80 7.41 -1.11
CA GLY A 185 -1.51 7.46 -2.54
C GLY A 185 -1.70 6.11 -3.24
N ASP A 186 -2.41 5.19 -2.61
CA ASP A 186 -2.83 3.92 -3.24
C ASP A 186 -4.18 4.13 -3.93
N PHE A 187 -4.12 4.77 -5.09
CA PHE A 187 -5.32 5.18 -5.82
C PHE A 187 -6.19 4.02 -6.35
N PRO A 188 -5.64 2.88 -6.79
CA PRO A 188 -6.46 1.72 -7.15
C PRO A 188 -7.32 1.22 -5.99
N GLU A 189 -6.74 0.98 -4.80
CA GLU A 189 -7.50 0.55 -3.63
C GLU A 189 -8.45 1.65 -3.12
N ALA A 190 -8.03 2.92 -3.19
CA ALA A 190 -8.91 4.05 -2.87
C ALA A 190 -10.17 4.04 -3.74
N THR A 191 -10.01 3.94 -5.07
CA THR A 191 -11.12 3.93 -6.04
C THR A 191 -12.07 2.75 -5.78
N LYS A 192 -11.52 1.56 -5.57
CA LYS A 192 -12.30 0.35 -5.29
C LYS A 192 -13.18 0.52 -4.03
N HIS A 193 -12.58 0.93 -2.92
CA HIS A 193 -13.30 1.10 -1.66
C HIS A 193 -14.32 2.26 -1.71
N LEU A 194 -13.99 3.36 -2.39
CA LEU A 194 -14.90 4.50 -2.55
C LEU A 194 -16.08 4.15 -3.46
N GLN A 195 -15.88 3.38 -4.52
CA GLN A 195 -16.97 2.93 -5.39
C GLN A 195 -17.93 2.01 -4.64
N LEU A 196 -17.42 1.01 -3.92
CA LEU A 196 -18.25 0.15 -3.07
C LEU A 196 -19.01 0.94 -2.01
N ASN A 197 -18.39 1.96 -1.41
CA ASN A 197 -19.08 2.86 -0.49
C ASN A 197 -20.22 3.63 -1.16
N ILE A 198 -20.02 4.15 -2.38
CA ILE A 198 -21.07 4.86 -3.13
C ILE A 198 -22.22 3.92 -3.42
N ASP A 199 -21.98 2.71 -3.91
CA ASP A 199 -23.00 1.76 -4.29
C ASP A 199 -23.88 1.41 -3.08
N VAL A 200 -23.27 1.02 -1.96
CA VAL A 200 -23.98 0.66 -0.73
C VAL A 200 -24.65 1.87 -0.08
N SER A 201 -24.00 3.02 0.00
CA SER A 201 -24.58 4.23 0.61
C SER A 201 -25.75 4.78 -0.23
N THR A 202 -25.75 4.55 -1.53
CA THR A 202 -26.87 4.91 -2.42
C THR A 202 -28.09 4.04 -2.12
N GLU A 203 -27.92 2.72 -1.91
CA GLU A 203 -29.01 1.82 -1.51
C GLU A 203 -29.60 2.16 -0.13
N LEU A 204 -28.79 2.78 0.73
CA LEU A 204 -29.18 3.19 2.08
C LEU A 204 -29.71 4.64 2.16
N ASP A 205 -29.85 5.35 1.04
CA ASP A 205 -30.18 6.78 0.98
C ASP A 205 -29.25 7.70 1.83
N ASP A 206 -28.00 7.27 2.09
CA ASP A 206 -27.02 8.07 2.84
C ASP A 206 -26.27 9.04 1.91
N TRP A 207 -27.01 10.03 1.40
CA TRP A 207 -26.53 11.00 0.42
C TRP A 207 -25.34 11.83 0.90
N LEU A 208 -25.12 11.95 2.22
CA LEU A 208 -23.95 12.64 2.77
C LEU A 208 -22.67 11.84 2.52
N GLU A 209 -22.68 10.53 2.80
CA GLU A 209 -21.54 9.66 2.54
C GLU A 209 -21.29 9.49 1.02
N VAL A 210 -22.35 9.36 0.22
CA VAL A 210 -22.25 9.36 -1.26
C VAL A 210 -21.51 10.62 -1.74
N GLY A 211 -21.92 11.81 -1.29
CA GLY A 211 -21.28 13.06 -1.66
C GLY A 211 -19.81 13.14 -1.25
N ARG A 212 -19.46 12.65 -0.06
CA ARG A 212 -18.07 12.60 0.44
C ARG A 212 -17.20 11.62 -0.33
N ALA A 213 -17.76 10.47 -0.72
CA ALA A 213 -17.05 9.50 -1.53
C ALA A 213 -16.74 10.06 -2.92
N TYR A 214 -17.69 10.77 -3.56
CA TYR A 214 -17.44 11.47 -4.82
C TYR A 214 -16.38 12.57 -4.68
N LEU A 215 -16.32 13.31 -3.56
CA LEU A 215 -15.23 14.27 -3.31
C LEU A 215 -13.87 13.57 -3.27
N SER A 216 -13.80 12.41 -2.62
CA SER A 216 -12.56 11.65 -2.52
C SER A 216 -12.13 11.07 -3.87
N LEU A 217 -13.07 10.55 -4.67
CA LEU A 217 -12.81 10.10 -6.04
C LEU A 217 -12.36 11.25 -6.95
N ALA A 218 -12.97 12.41 -6.81
CA ALA A 218 -12.55 13.60 -7.56
C ALA A 218 -11.09 13.96 -7.26
N TYR A 219 -10.69 13.91 -5.98
CA TYR A 219 -9.30 14.14 -5.61
C TYR A 219 -8.36 13.07 -6.22
N VAL A 220 -8.73 11.79 -6.18
CA VAL A 220 -7.97 10.71 -6.85
C VAL A 220 -7.77 11.06 -8.33
N HIS A 221 -8.84 11.37 -9.06
CA HIS A 221 -8.76 11.70 -10.49
C HIS A 221 -7.97 12.99 -10.78
N ILE A 222 -7.97 13.99 -9.88
CA ILE A 222 -7.09 15.16 -10.00
C ILE A 222 -5.62 14.72 -9.94
N GLN A 223 -5.26 13.84 -8.99
CA GLN A 223 -3.88 13.39 -8.81
C GLN A 223 -3.41 12.44 -9.91
N THR A 224 -4.32 11.65 -10.51
CA THR A 224 -4.01 10.77 -11.64
C THR A 224 -4.04 11.48 -12.99
N GLY A 225 -4.51 12.74 -13.05
CA GLY A 225 -4.58 13.53 -14.28
C GLY A 225 -5.83 13.29 -15.12
N GLU A 226 -6.82 12.59 -14.59
CA GLU A 226 -8.11 12.30 -15.23
C GLU A 226 -9.10 13.44 -15.00
N TYR A 227 -8.78 14.63 -15.52
CA TYR A 227 -9.47 15.87 -15.16
C TYR A 227 -10.95 15.90 -15.52
N GLN A 228 -11.37 15.23 -16.60
CA GLN A 228 -12.78 15.12 -16.97
C GLN A 228 -13.56 14.32 -15.93
N SER A 229 -13.07 13.14 -15.55
CA SER A 229 -13.66 12.30 -14.49
C SER A 229 -13.69 13.03 -13.14
N ALA A 230 -12.65 13.84 -12.85
CA ALA A 230 -12.61 14.67 -11.65
C ALA A 230 -13.74 15.73 -11.64
N GLU A 231 -13.97 16.42 -12.76
CA GLU A 231 -15.03 17.43 -12.88
C GLU A 231 -16.43 16.81 -12.73
N GLU A 232 -16.67 15.66 -13.37
CA GLU A 232 -17.92 14.91 -13.23
C GLU A 232 -18.18 14.47 -11.78
N ASN A 233 -17.17 13.95 -11.09
CA ASN A 233 -17.29 13.54 -9.70
C ASN A 233 -17.50 14.74 -8.76
N LEU A 234 -16.86 15.88 -9.02
CA LEU A 234 -17.13 17.12 -8.28
C LEU A 234 -18.57 17.61 -8.49
N GLN A 235 -19.10 17.49 -9.70
CA GLN A 235 -20.48 17.88 -9.98
C GLN A 235 -21.48 17.00 -9.23
N LYS A 236 -21.27 15.68 -9.23
CA LYS A 236 -22.06 14.72 -8.42
C LYS A 236 -21.95 15.03 -6.93
N ALA A 237 -20.73 15.23 -6.42
CA ALA A 237 -20.53 15.62 -5.03
C ALA A 237 -21.31 16.87 -4.64
N LYS A 238 -21.28 17.92 -5.48
CA LYS A 238 -22.02 19.15 -5.25
C LYS A 238 -23.53 18.91 -5.16
N GLU A 239 -24.08 18.08 -6.04
CA GLU A 239 -25.50 17.76 -6.05
C GLU A 239 -25.95 17.14 -4.71
N PHE A 240 -25.23 16.14 -4.23
CA PHE A 240 -25.57 15.46 -2.99
C PHE A 240 -25.31 16.30 -1.74
N LEU A 241 -24.17 16.99 -1.67
CA LEU A 241 -23.77 17.77 -0.50
C LEU A 241 -24.57 19.07 -0.33
N SER A 242 -25.07 19.68 -1.42
CA SER A 242 -25.87 20.90 -1.34
C SER A 242 -27.16 20.72 -0.54
N LYS A 243 -27.75 19.52 -0.59
CA LYS A 243 -28.95 19.14 0.17
C LYS A 243 -28.69 19.03 1.67
N GLN A 244 -27.43 18.76 2.07
CA GLN A 244 -27.05 18.48 3.46
C GLN A 244 -26.52 19.71 4.22
N LYS A 245 -26.32 20.85 3.56
CA LYS A 245 -25.83 22.13 4.13
C LYS A 245 -24.56 22.00 4.97
N SER A 246 -23.65 21.07 4.60
CA SER A 246 -22.38 20.87 5.29
C SER A 246 -21.38 21.95 4.83
N GLU A 247 -21.13 22.96 5.67
CA GLU A 247 -20.17 24.04 5.38
C GLU A 247 -18.75 23.46 5.21
N ARG A 248 -18.37 22.49 6.04
CA ARG A 248 -17.08 21.81 5.96
C ARG A 248 -16.86 21.13 4.60
N ASP A 249 -17.84 20.35 4.15
CA ASP A 249 -17.71 19.57 2.90
C ASP A 249 -17.77 20.51 1.69
N ASN A 250 -18.48 21.64 1.78
CA ASN A 250 -18.49 22.67 0.76
C ASN A 250 -17.12 23.37 0.61
N VAL A 251 -16.42 23.65 1.70
CA VAL A 251 -15.05 24.20 1.64
C VAL A 251 -14.09 23.19 0.97
N ILE A 252 -14.21 21.89 1.28
CA ILE A 252 -13.40 20.84 0.64
C ILE A 252 -13.70 20.79 -0.87
N TYR A 253 -14.99 20.80 -1.23
CA TYR A 253 -15.43 20.86 -2.63
C TYR A 253 -14.81 22.02 -3.40
N LEU A 254 -14.90 23.23 -2.85
CA LEU A 254 -14.32 24.43 -3.47
C LEU A 254 -12.78 24.35 -3.58
N THR A 255 -12.14 23.76 -2.58
CA THR A 255 -10.68 23.58 -2.59
C THR A 255 -10.26 22.63 -3.72
N TYR A 256 -10.94 21.48 -3.87
CA TYR A 256 -10.63 20.54 -4.94
C TYR A 256 -11.02 21.07 -6.33
N LEU A 257 -12.12 21.82 -6.45
CA LEU A 257 -12.48 22.47 -7.70
C LEU A 257 -11.43 23.52 -8.12
N GLY A 258 -10.94 24.30 -7.17
CA GLY A 258 -9.85 25.25 -7.42
C GLY A 258 -8.55 24.57 -7.82
N GLU A 259 -8.21 23.43 -7.19
CA GLU A 259 -7.06 22.61 -7.55
C GLU A 259 -7.21 22.03 -8.97
N LEU A 260 -8.38 21.47 -9.30
CA LEU A 260 -8.69 20.96 -10.64
C LEU A 260 -8.48 22.05 -11.70
N TYR A 261 -9.06 23.23 -11.51
CA TYR A 261 -8.95 24.33 -12.48
C TYR A 261 -7.51 24.81 -12.62
N ARG A 262 -6.72 24.79 -11.55
CA ARG A 262 -5.28 25.06 -11.61
C ARG A 262 -4.54 24.06 -12.51
N HIS A 263 -4.86 22.75 -12.38
CA HIS A 263 -4.28 21.71 -13.23
C HIS A 263 -4.72 21.79 -14.69
N MET A 264 -5.94 22.27 -14.94
CA MET A 264 -6.47 22.52 -16.31
C MET A 264 -5.97 23.83 -16.93
N GLY A 265 -5.13 24.62 -16.23
CA GLY A 265 -4.64 25.91 -16.71
C GLY A 265 -5.65 27.06 -16.60
N ARG A 266 -6.82 26.86 -16.00
CA ARG A 266 -7.88 27.87 -15.78
C ARG A 266 -7.56 28.72 -14.54
N LEU A 267 -6.42 29.45 -14.59
CA LEU A 267 -5.82 30.05 -13.39
C LEU A 267 -6.70 31.14 -12.75
N THR A 268 -7.36 31.96 -13.53
CA THR A 268 -8.24 33.06 -13.04
C THR A 268 -9.45 32.49 -12.27
N GLU A 269 -10.05 31.42 -12.78
CA GLU A 269 -11.19 30.78 -12.15
C GLU A 269 -10.74 30.04 -10.88
N SER A 270 -9.58 29.38 -10.94
CA SER A 270 -8.96 28.74 -9.78
C SER A 270 -8.73 29.75 -8.64
N GLU A 271 -8.18 30.94 -8.94
CA GLU A 271 -7.94 31.98 -7.94
C GLU A 271 -9.25 32.44 -7.27
N SER A 272 -10.29 32.70 -8.06
CA SER A 272 -11.60 33.13 -7.56
C SER A 272 -12.22 32.09 -6.62
N ILE A 273 -12.17 30.79 -7.02
CA ILE A 273 -12.75 29.70 -6.25
C ILE A 273 -11.96 29.47 -4.96
N LEU A 274 -10.61 29.44 -5.02
CA LEU A 274 -9.77 29.24 -3.84
C LEU A 274 -9.88 30.40 -2.84
N LYS A 275 -10.05 31.64 -3.29
CA LYS A 275 -10.36 32.79 -2.42
C LYS A 275 -11.72 32.64 -1.74
N THR A 276 -12.71 32.12 -2.46
CA THR A 276 -14.03 31.82 -1.91
C THR A 276 -13.94 30.70 -0.87
N ALA A 277 -13.20 29.62 -1.16
CA ALA A 277 -12.94 28.53 -0.22
C ALA A 277 -12.27 29.03 1.07
N LEU A 278 -11.24 29.89 0.93
CA LEU A 278 -10.55 30.47 2.07
C LEU A 278 -11.48 31.36 2.90
N LYS A 279 -12.25 32.23 2.27
CA LYS A 279 -13.22 33.11 2.96
C LYS A 279 -14.23 32.29 3.77
N GLN A 280 -14.78 31.25 3.18
CA GLN A 280 -15.73 30.36 3.88
C GLN A 280 -15.05 29.59 5.01
N ALA A 281 -13.84 29.06 4.79
CA ALA A 281 -13.09 28.36 5.83
C ALA A 281 -12.77 29.26 7.03
N GLU A 282 -12.39 30.53 6.80
CA GLU A 282 -12.13 31.51 7.86
C GLU A 282 -13.39 31.95 8.60
N ALA A 283 -14.54 31.99 7.91
CA ALA A 283 -15.82 32.31 8.54
C ALA A 283 -16.37 31.17 9.39
N PHE A 284 -16.30 29.95 8.90
CA PHE A 284 -16.85 28.75 9.58
C PHE A 284 -15.93 28.25 10.71
N ALA A 285 -14.62 28.17 10.45
CA ALA A 285 -13.66 27.57 11.35
C ALA A 285 -12.28 28.26 11.23
N PRO A 286 -12.11 29.47 11.80
CA PRO A 286 -10.90 30.26 11.66
C PRO A 286 -9.69 29.52 12.27
N GLY A 287 -8.54 29.59 11.59
CA GLY A 287 -7.30 28.96 12.07
C GLY A 287 -7.26 27.44 12.00
N THR A 288 -8.18 26.81 11.29
CA THR A 288 -8.22 25.35 11.13
C THR A 288 -7.44 24.88 9.90
N THR A 289 -7.20 23.56 9.82
CA THR A 289 -6.54 22.92 8.67
C THR A 289 -7.28 23.16 7.35
N LEU A 290 -8.60 23.38 7.36
CA LEU A 290 -9.37 23.74 6.15
C LEU A 290 -8.88 25.06 5.56
N ALA A 291 -8.76 26.10 6.38
CA ALA A 291 -8.24 27.39 5.94
C ALA A 291 -6.77 27.28 5.50
N GLY A 292 -5.98 26.50 6.24
CA GLY A 292 -4.57 26.26 5.90
C GLY A 292 -4.41 25.56 4.53
N ARG A 293 -5.23 24.57 4.21
CA ARG A 293 -5.21 23.90 2.88
C ARG A 293 -5.59 24.84 1.76
N ALA A 294 -6.66 25.64 1.90
CA ALA A 294 -7.02 26.64 0.92
C ALA A 294 -5.89 27.65 0.68
N MET A 295 -5.20 28.09 1.75
CA MET A 295 -4.01 28.96 1.64
C MET A 295 -2.86 28.28 0.88
N ARG A 296 -2.61 26.97 1.11
CA ARG A 296 -1.57 26.22 0.40
C ARG A 296 -1.87 26.17 -1.11
N HIS A 297 -3.09 25.82 -1.50
CA HIS A 297 -3.46 25.77 -2.93
C HIS A 297 -3.40 27.17 -3.59
N LEU A 298 -3.76 28.25 -2.88
CA LEU A 298 -3.54 29.61 -3.36
C LEU A 298 -2.06 29.94 -3.54
N ALA A 299 -1.21 29.48 -2.60
CA ALA A 299 0.22 29.69 -2.72
C ALA A 299 0.82 28.91 -3.89
N GLU A 300 0.36 27.69 -4.17
CA GLU A 300 0.76 26.91 -5.34
C GLU A 300 0.34 27.60 -6.66
N LEU A 301 -0.87 28.14 -6.70
CA LEU A 301 -1.34 28.94 -7.83
C LEU A 301 -0.46 30.17 -8.07
N TYR A 302 -0.14 30.91 -7.01
CA TYR A 302 0.71 32.11 -7.11
C TYR A 302 2.15 31.78 -7.53
N VAL A 303 2.67 30.57 -7.25
CA VAL A 303 3.95 30.12 -7.80
C VAL A 303 3.86 29.95 -9.32
N ILE A 304 2.78 29.36 -9.83
CA ILE A 304 2.57 29.20 -11.28
C ILE A 304 2.47 30.58 -11.97
N GLU A 305 1.81 31.54 -11.33
CA GLU A 305 1.70 32.93 -11.81
C GLU A 305 2.96 33.77 -11.55
N GLN A 306 4.02 33.19 -11.02
CA GLN A 306 5.29 33.88 -10.66
C GLN A 306 5.12 35.00 -9.61
N LYS A 307 4.03 34.98 -8.86
CA LYS A 307 3.75 35.93 -7.77
C LYS A 307 4.41 35.50 -6.45
N PHE A 308 5.74 35.27 -6.44
CA PHE A 308 6.49 34.66 -5.33
C PHE A 308 6.29 35.32 -3.96
N PRO A 309 6.25 36.69 -3.84
CA PRO A 309 6.01 37.31 -2.54
C PRO A 309 4.62 36.98 -1.96
N ALA A 310 3.59 36.88 -2.79
CA ALA A 310 2.24 36.50 -2.37
C ALA A 310 2.19 35.02 -2.00
N ALA A 311 2.81 34.14 -2.80
CA ALA A 311 2.95 32.73 -2.51
C ALA A 311 3.65 32.48 -1.16
N GLY A 312 4.75 33.19 -0.88
CA GLY A 312 5.48 33.11 0.37
C GLY A 312 4.65 33.50 1.59
N ARG A 313 3.85 34.59 1.50
CA ARG A 313 2.95 35.00 2.58
C ARG A 313 1.87 33.96 2.87
N MET A 314 1.23 33.41 1.85
CA MET A 314 0.19 32.38 1.99
C MET A 314 0.80 31.08 2.58
N ALA A 315 1.93 30.65 2.07
CA ALA A 315 2.63 29.48 2.57
C ALA A 315 3.07 29.63 4.05
N ALA A 316 3.51 30.82 4.46
CA ALA A 316 3.88 31.09 5.84
C ALA A 316 2.67 31.03 6.81
N ARG A 317 1.54 31.66 6.42
CA ARG A 317 0.28 31.59 7.19
C ARG A 317 -0.22 30.16 7.31
N SER A 318 -0.26 29.43 6.22
CA SER A 318 -0.65 28.01 6.20
C SER A 318 0.27 27.16 7.11
N MET A 319 1.60 27.35 7.02
CA MET A 319 2.57 26.64 7.84
C MET A 319 2.31 26.80 9.34
N THR A 320 2.00 28.03 9.79
CA THR A 320 1.70 28.29 11.21
C THR A 320 0.48 27.49 11.68
N ILE A 321 -0.55 27.36 10.84
CA ILE A 321 -1.76 26.59 11.14
C ILE A 321 -1.43 25.10 11.19
N MET A 322 -0.72 24.59 10.17
CA MET A 322 -0.43 23.15 10.04
C MET A 322 0.53 22.65 11.12
N GLN A 323 1.49 23.47 11.54
CA GLN A 323 2.37 23.16 12.68
C GLN A 323 1.59 23.05 13.99
N ARG A 324 0.65 23.97 14.26
CA ARG A 324 -0.22 23.89 15.43
C ARG A 324 -1.12 22.65 15.42
N ALA A 325 -1.59 22.25 14.24
CA ALA A 325 -2.39 21.06 14.05
C ALA A 325 -1.56 19.76 14.02
N SER A 326 -0.23 19.84 14.08
CA SER A 326 0.70 18.71 13.92
C SER A 326 0.48 17.91 12.63
N ASP A 327 -0.03 18.57 11.55
CA ASP A 327 -0.24 17.95 10.25
C ASP A 327 1.09 17.88 9.48
N ARG A 328 1.80 16.75 9.65
CA ARG A 328 3.14 16.54 9.06
C ARG A 328 3.09 16.49 7.54
N VAL A 329 2.02 15.98 6.95
CA VAL A 329 1.87 15.85 5.50
C VAL A 329 1.74 17.23 4.86
N GLU A 330 0.84 18.06 5.36
CA GLU A 330 0.67 19.43 4.88
C GLU A 330 1.91 20.29 5.14
N CYS A 331 2.60 20.09 6.28
CA CYS A 331 3.89 20.74 6.52
C CYS A 331 4.94 20.30 5.48
N GLY A 332 4.98 19.02 5.13
CA GLY A 332 5.85 18.50 4.07
C GLY A 332 5.57 19.15 2.71
N ALA A 333 4.29 19.22 2.32
CA ALA A 333 3.85 19.90 1.09
C ALA A 333 4.21 21.40 1.08
N LEU A 334 4.08 22.07 2.22
CA LEU A 334 4.46 23.48 2.36
C LEU A 334 5.98 23.68 2.31
N TYR A 335 6.79 22.76 2.84
CA TYR A 335 8.24 22.82 2.65
C TYR A 335 8.63 22.58 1.18
N LYS A 336 7.97 21.66 0.46
CA LYS A 336 8.14 21.52 -0.99
C LYS A 336 7.86 22.85 -1.70
N LEU A 337 6.76 23.51 -1.37
CA LEU A 337 6.39 24.80 -1.97
C LEU A 337 7.43 25.89 -1.67
N LYS A 338 7.91 26.00 -0.43
CA LYS A 338 9.00 26.92 -0.06
C LYS A 338 10.29 26.63 -0.83
N ALA A 339 10.61 25.35 -1.06
CA ALA A 339 11.76 24.96 -1.86
C ALA A 339 11.63 25.41 -3.30
N VAL A 340 10.46 25.25 -3.92
CA VAL A 340 10.19 25.70 -5.29
C VAL A 340 10.27 27.22 -5.38
N ILE A 341 9.76 27.97 -4.39
CA ILE A 341 9.91 29.44 -4.33
C ILE A 341 11.40 29.82 -4.24
N ALA A 342 12.17 29.17 -3.37
CA ALA A 342 13.60 29.44 -3.20
C ALA A 342 14.41 29.14 -4.47
N ASP A 343 14.08 28.06 -5.18
CA ASP A 343 14.71 27.69 -6.46
C ASP A 343 14.48 28.78 -7.52
N ASN A 344 13.25 29.26 -7.66
CA ASN A 344 12.91 30.37 -8.57
C ASN A 344 13.56 31.71 -8.16
N CYS A 345 13.85 31.90 -6.89
CA CYS A 345 14.60 33.05 -6.37
C CYS A 345 16.12 32.84 -6.40
N GLN A 346 16.61 31.73 -6.95
CA GLN A 346 18.04 31.33 -7.05
C GLN A 346 18.73 31.16 -5.68
N ASP A 347 17.99 30.99 -4.59
CA ASP A 347 18.54 30.66 -3.27
C ASP A 347 18.72 29.13 -3.16
N LYS A 348 19.87 28.64 -3.66
CA LYS A 348 20.21 27.22 -3.67
C LYS A 348 20.27 26.60 -2.29
N ALA A 349 20.74 27.35 -1.27
CA ALA A 349 20.86 26.83 0.08
C ALA A 349 19.49 26.61 0.74
N ALA A 350 18.60 27.61 0.64
CA ALA A 350 17.22 27.48 1.12
C ALA A 350 16.44 26.39 0.35
N CYS A 351 16.61 26.30 -0.96
CA CYS A 351 16.01 25.28 -1.81
C CYS A 351 16.38 23.87 -1.32
N GLN A 352 17.67 23.57 -1.17
CA GLN A 352 18.14 22.28 -0.68
C GLN A 352 17.64 21.98 0.73
N LYS A 353 17.68 22.95 1.64
CA LYS A 353 17.19 22.81 3.02
C LYS A 353 15.71 22.42 3.03
N PHE A 354 14.88 23.13 2.28
CA PHE A 354 13.43 22.93 2.31
C PHE A 354 13.01 21.62 1.62
N PHE A 355 13.66 21.20 0.52
CA PHE A 355 13.41 19.89 -0.07
C PHE A 355 13.82 18.75 0.87
N ASN A 356 14.96 18.85 1.56
CA ASN A 356 15.38 17.83 2.52
C ASN A 356 14.39 17.72 3.70
N LEU A 357 13.89 18.86 4.21
CA LEU A 357 12.85 18.86 5.27
C LEU A 357 11.54 18.22 4.76
N SER A 358 11.09 18.57 3.55
CA SER A 358 9.90 17.98 2.94
C SER A 358 10.02 16.47 2.80
N ILE A 359 11.11 15.99 2.18
CA ILE A 359 11.37 14.56 1.98
C ILE A 359 11.45 13.80 3.31
N GLY A 360 12.11 14.37 4.32
CA GLY A 360 12.19 13.77 5.66
C GLY A 360 10.83 13.61 6.30
N MET A 361 10.04 14.69 6.36
CA MET A 361 8.70 14.67 6.97
C MET A 361 7.75 13.69 6.28
N LEU A 362 7.78 13.64 4.94
CA LEU A 362 6.91 12.76 4.15
C LEU A 362 7.38 11.29 4.19
N SER A 363 8.67 11.03 4.36
CA SER A 363 9.17 9.67 4.55
C SER A 363 8.70 9.05 5.86
N ASP A 364 8.68 9.83 6.93
CA ASP A 364 8.23 9.38 8.25
C ASP A 364 6.71 9.18 8.33
N SER A 365 5.94 9.82 7.45
CA SER A 365 4.47 9.74 7.47
C SER A 365 3.87 8.61 6.63
N GLY A 366 4.67 7.91 5.82
CA GLY A 366 4.20 6.85 4.93
C GLY A 366 3.39 7.34 3.72
N VAL A 367 3.22 8.65 3.53
CA VAL A 367 2.48 9.24 2.40
C VAL A 367 3.33 9.24 1.15
N ARG A 368 2.98 8.38 0.21
CA ARG A 368 3.83 8.04 -0.93
C ARG A 368 3.70 9.02 -2.09
N PHE A 369 2.46 9.45 -2.41
CA PHE A 369 2.22 10.33 -3.56
C PHE A 369 2.85 11.71 -3.38
N GLU A 370 2.59 12.39 -2.25
CA GLU A 370 3.15 13.71 -1.96
C GLU A 370 4.68 13.69 -1.91
N LYS A 371 5.25 12.57 -1.42
CA LYS A 371 6.69 12.32 -1.45
C LYS A 371 7.22 12.20 -2.89
N ALA A 372 6.51 11.47 -3.76
CA ALA A 372 6.90 11.31 -5.16
C ALA A 372 6.85 12.66 -5.91
N ASP A 373 5.82 13.48 -5.71
CA ASP A 373 5.77 14.82 -6.29
C ASP A 373 6.88 15.73 -5.76
N THR A 374 7.21 15.62 -4.46
CA THR A 374 8.37 16.32 -3.89
C THR A 374 9.68 15.92 -4.54
N LEU A 375 9.89 14.61 -4.76
CA LEU A 375 11.07 14.08 -5.44
C LEU A 375 11.14 14.53 -6.91
N LEU A 376 10.01 14.53 -7.63
CA LEU A 376 9.93 15.07 -8.99
C LEU A 376 10.36 16.54 -9.02
N ARG A 377 9.85 17.38 -8.12
CA ARG A 377 10.20 18.80 -8.05
C ARG A 377 11.66 19.02 -7.67
N ALA A 378 12.20 18.23 -6.73
CA ALA A 378 13.62 18.26 -6.37
C ALA A 378 14.53 17.80 -7.53
N GLY A 379 14.05 16.88 -8.37
CA GLY A 379 14.75 16.42 -9.58
C GLY A 379 14.84 17.49 -10.66
N VAL A 380 13.92 18.44 -10.70
CA VAL A 380 13.97 19.58 -11.63
C VAL A 380 14.88 20.70 -11.09
N ALA A 381 14.94 20.89 -9.77
CA ALA A 381 15.61 22.03 -9.13
C ALA A 381 17.12 22.06 -9.41
N GLU A 382 17.62 23.19 -9.92
CA GLU A 382 19.04 23.39 -10.25
C GLU A 382 19.95 23.50 -9.02
N ALA A 383 19.36 23.61 -7.84
CA ALA A 383 20.08 23.65 -6.58
C ALA A 383 20.84 22.34 -6.28
N PHE A 384 20.47 21.22 -6.89
CA PHE A 384 21.09 19.92 -6.70
C PHE A 384 22.04 19.55 -7.87
N SER A 385 23.05 18.73 -7.56
CA SER A 385 23.91 18.15 -8.58
C SER A 385 23.12 17.25 -9.54
N LYS A 386 23.57 17.13 -10.79
CA LYS A 386 22.96 16.26 -11.81
C LYS A 386 22.70 14.83 -11.29
N LYS A 387 23.69 14.23 -10.61
CA LYS A 387 23.56 12.90 -9.99
C LYS A 387 22.40 12.84 -8.99
N LYS A 388 22.27 13.84 -8.12
CA LYS A 388 21.21 13.88 -7.10
C LYS A 388 19.83 14.13 -7.71
N ARG A 389 19.75 14.97 -8.74
CA ARG A 389 18.51 15.23 -9.50
C ARG A 389 17.98 13.96 -10.14
N LEU A 390 18.85 13.22 -10.82
CA LEU A 390 18.47 11.95 -11.44
C LEU A 390 18.05 10.88 -10.40
N MET A 391 18.75 10.80 -9.27
CA MET A 391 18.31 9.92 -8.18
C MET A 391 16.89 10.26 -7.68
N PHE A 392 16.56 11.53 -7.56
CA PHE A 392 15.22 11.95 -7.18
C PHE A 392 14.18 11.59 -8.23
N LEU A 393 14.49 11.81 -9.52
CA LEU A 393 13.59 11.47 -10.63
C LEU A 393 13.34 9.97 -10.73
N PHE A 394 14.35 9.13 -10.60
CA PHE A 394 14.18 7.68 -10.61
C PHE A 394 13.28 7.18 -9.47
N ARG A 395 13.44 7.73 -8.25
CA ARG A 395 12.57 7.39 -7.12
C ARG A 395 11.12 7.86 -7.32
N ALA A 396 10.92 9.00 -7.96
CA ALA A 396 9.58 9.46 -8.32
C ALA A 396 8.96 8.56 -9.41
N GLU A 397 9.75 8.16 -10.41
CA GLU A 397 9.32 7.26 -11.47
C GLU A 397 8.89 5.89 -10.95
N GLU A 398 9.66 5.30 -10.03
CA GLU A 398 9.32 4.02 -9.38
C GLU A 398 7.91 4.06 -8.77
N PHE A 399 7.57 5.15 -8.07
CA PHE A 399 6.24 5.33 -7.51
C PHE A 399 5.16 5.47 -8.61
N TYR A 400 5.37 6.36 -9.59
CA TYR A 400 4.37 6.60 -10.63
C TYR A 400 4.13 5.38 -11.53
N ALA A 401 5.16 4.57 -11.78
CA ALA A 401 5.05 3.30 -12.48
C ALA A 401 4.22 2.29 -11.68
N ARG A 402 4.54 2.12 -10.38
CA ARG A 402 3.83 1.20 -9.48
C ARG A 402 2.33 1.47 -9.41
N TYR A 403 1.93 2.74 -9.37
CA TYR A 403 0.52 3.15 -9.26
C TYR A 403 -0.08 3.57 -10.60
N ARG A 404 0.61 3.32 -11.72
CA ARG A 404 0.18 3.57 -13.10
C ARG A 404 -0.30 5.00 -13.36
N ILE A 405 0.40 6.01 -12.79
CA ILE A 405 0.07 7.42 -12.94
C ILE A 405 0.73 7.96 -14.21
N ALA A 406 0.12 7.71 -15.37
CA ALA A 406 0.72 7.93 -16.68
C ALA A 406 1.23 9.37 -16.93
N PRO A 407 0.50 10.47 -16.63
CA PRO A 407 0.98 11.82 -16.96
C PRO A 407 2.27 12.21 -16.23
N GLN A 408 2.42 11.80 -14.95
CA GLN A 408 3.61 12.06 -14.16
C GLN A 408 4.75 11.14 -14.58
N LEU A 409 4.44 9.91 -14.95
CA LEU A 409 5.40 8.93 -15.44
C LEU A 409 6.07 9.38 -16.73
N ASP A 410 5.28 9.87 -17.71
CA ASP A 410 5.80 10.40 -18.98
C ASP A 410 6.66 11.64 -18.75
N LYS A 411 6.22 12.54 -17.87
CA LYS A 411 6.98 13.73 -17.49
C LYS A 411 8.33 13.39 -16.87
N VAL A 412 8.36 12.45 -15.92
CA VAL A 412 9.59 12.02 -15.26
C VAL A 412 10.52 11.35 -16.26
N GLY A 413 10.01 10.46 -17.12
CA GLY A 413 10.78 9.80 -18.16
C GLY A 413 11.47 10.79 -19.12
N ALA A 414 10.74 11.82 -19.58
CA ALA A 414 11.31 12.88 -20.41
C ALA A 414 12.44 13.65 -19.69
N LEU A 415 12.24 14.00 -18.41
CA LEU A 415 13.27 14.70 -17.61
C LEU A 415 14.52 13.83 -17.36
N ILE A 416 14.35 12.53 -17.17
CA ILE A 416 15.47 11.59 -17.03
C ILE A 416 16.28 11.54 -18.32
N GLN A 417 15.62 11.45 -19.47
CA GLN A 417 16.27 11.47 -20.77
C GLN A 417 17.02 12.78 -21.00
N GLU A 418 16.36 13.92 -20.80
CA GLU A 418 16.99 15.25 -20.96
C GLU A 418 18.24 15.42 -20.09
N LEU A 419 18.16 15.03 -18.82
CA LEU A 419 19.29 15.08 -17.91
C LEU A 419 20.34 13.98 -18.20
N GLY A 420 19.92 12.83 -18.77
CA GLY A 420 20.80 11.73 -19.15
C GLY A 420 21.63 12.02 -20.38
N GLU A 421 21.11 12.76 -21.33
CA GLU A 421 21.83 13.16 -22.56
C GLU A 421 23.00 14.09 -22.24
N VAL A 422 24.14 13.50 -21.95
CA VAL A 422 25.43 14.19 -22.06
C VAL A 422 25.82 14.10 -23.52
N ARG A 423 26.07 15.24 -24.19
CA ARG A 423 26.65 15.37 -25.52
C ARG A 423 27.60 14.20 -25.84
N SER A 424 27.13 13.22 -26.56
CA SER A 424 27.94 12.23 -27.22
C SER A 424 28.49 12.87 -28.50
N GLY A 425 29.63 13.55 -28.34
CA GLY A 425 30.51 13.75 -29.48
C GLY A 425 30.92 12.37 -29.96
N THR A 426 30.51 12.08 -31.19
CA THR A 426 31.09 11.07 -32.11
C THR A 426 31.92 9.95 -31.48
N ALA A 427 31.31 8.79 -31.29
CA ALA A 427 32.06 7.53 -31.28
C ALA A 427 31.32 6.52 -32.15
N ALA A 428 32.04 6.12 -33.19
CA ALA A 428 31.61 5.18 -34.21
C ALA A 428 31.10 3.86 -33.62
N SER A 429 30.03 3.38 -34.20
CA SER A 429 29.49 2.04 -34.01
C SER A 429 30.59 0.97 -34.21
N LYS A 430 30.91 0.23 -33.13
CA LYS A 430 31.56 -1.07 -33.23
C LYS A 430 30.48 -2.14 -33.39
N PRO A 431 30.68 -3.16 -34.22
CA PRO A 431 29.68 -4.16 -34.49
C PRO A 431 29.41 -5.02 -33.24
N ALA A 432 28.18 -5.33 -33.06
CA ALA A 432 27.69 -6.24 -32.01
C ALA A 432 28.43 -7.59 -32.09
N ARG A 433 29.08 -7.99 -31.01
CA ARG A 433 29.42 -9.38 -30.75
C ARG A 433 28.17 -10.09 -30.24
N GLU A 434 27.67 -11.02 -31.02
CA GLU A 434 26.66 -11.98 -30.58
C GLU A 434 27.20 -12.81 -29.40
N SER A 435 26.67 -12.57 -28.21
CA SER A 435 26.76 -13.50 -27.11
C SER A 435 25.33 -13.78 -26.65
N VAL A 436 24.83 -14.96 -26.93
CA VAL A 436 23.44 -15.45 -26.75
C VAL A 436 23.02 -15.56 -25.28
N GLU A 437 23.88 -15.23 -24.29
CA GLU A 437 23.59 -15.48 -22.86
C GLU A 437 23.26 -14.24 -22.01
N SER A 438 23.18 -13.04 -22.58
CA SER A 438 22.99 -11.79 -21.80
C SER A 438 21.70 -11.03 -22.06
N GLU A 439 20.72 -11.62 -22.73
CA GLU A 439 19.48 -10.93 -23.05
C GLU A 439 18.40 -11.20 -22.00
N PHE A 440 17.89 -10.14 -21.37
CA PHE A 440 16.71 -10.25 -20.50
C PHE A 440 15.46 -10.19 -21.37
N LEU A 441 14.77 -11.32 -21.51
CA LEU A 441 13.62 -11.47 -22.38
C LEU A 441 12.35 -10.91 -21.69
N THR A 442 11.76 -9.86 -22.25
CA THR A 442 10.52 -9.28 -21.75
C THR A 442 9.74 -8.56 -22.86
N ASN A 443 8.42 -8.57 -22.77
CA ASN A 443 7.52 -7.69 -23.51
C ASN A 443 6.96 -6.56 -22.62
N SER A 444 7.16 -6.65 -21.31
CA SER A 444 6.71 -5.63 -20.38
C SER A 444 7.34 -4.27 -20.67
N SER A 445 6.49 -3.27 -20.89
CA SER A 445 6.91 -1.90 -21.18
C SER A 445 7.70 -1.30 -20.02
N ASP A 446 7.33 -1.64 -18.78
CA ASP A 446 7.96 -1.11 -17.57
C ASP A 446 9.38 -1.66 -17.40
N ILE A 447 9.58 -2.96 -17.64
CA ILE A 447 10.91 -3.56 -17.58
C ILE A 447 11.78 -3.01 -18.72
N LYS A 448 11.26 -2.93 -19.96
CA LYS A 448 11.99 -2.34 -21.10
C LYS A 448 12.44 -0.91 -20.83
N ARG A 449 11.56 -0.11 -20.18
CA ARG A 449 11.87 1.26 -19.77
C ARG A 449 13.03 1.29 -18.77
N PHE A 450 12.96 0.47 -17.71
CA PHE A 450 14.04 0.37 -16.74
C PHE A 450 15.36 -0.08 -17.40
N MET A 451 15.30 -1.09 -18.26
CA MET A 451 16.48 -1.56 -19.01
C MET A 451 17.14 -0.44 -19.83
N SER A 452 16.34 0.42 -20.49
CA SER A 452 16.87 1.55 -21.26
C SER A 452 17.60 2.58 -20.39
N GLN A 453 17.33 2.65 -19.11
CA GLN A 453 17.94 3.58 -18.17
C GLN A 453 19.22 3.04 -17.53
N LEU A 454 19.45 1.73 -17.56
CA LEU A 454 20.59 1.08 -16.90
C LEU A 454 21.96 1.64 -17.35
N ALA A 455 22.10 1.98 -18.62
CA ALA A 455 23.31 2.60 -19.15
C ALA A 455 23.59 4.00 -18.55
N ILE A 456 22.52 4.75 -18.23
CA ILE A 456 22.62 6.06 -17.58
C ILE A 456 22.98 5.88 -16.10
N ILE A 457 22.29 4.94 -15.42
CA ILE A 457 22.51 4.60 -14.00
C ILE A 457 23.97 4.16 -13.79
N GLY A 458 24.50 3.31 -14.66
CA GLY A 458 25.87 2.82 -14.58
C GLY A 458 26.93 3.93 -14.65
N LYS A 459 26.70 4.98 -15.45
CA LYS A 459 27.59 6.15 -15.53
C LYS A 459 27.58 6.99 -14.24
N MET A 460 26.58 6.79 -13.38
CA MET A 460 26.40 7.58 -12.15
C MET A 460 26.98 6.92 -10.92
N ASP A 461 27.51 5.72 -11.04
CA ASP A 461 28.05 4.98 -9.90
C ASP A 461 27.03 4.84 -8.74
N LEU A 462 25.77 4.60 -9.11
CA LEU A 462 24.67 4.33 -8.18
C LEU A 462 24.58 2.83 -7.89
N THR A 463 24.28 2.48 -6.65
CA THR A 463 23.90 1.11 -6.29
C THR A 463 22.50 0.83 -6.81
N ILE A 464 22.29 -0.34 -7.40
CA ILE A 464 20.96 -0.82 -7.82
C ILE A 464 20.46 -1.82 -6.79
N LEU A 465 19.23 -1.63 -6.30
CA LEU A 465 18.53 -2.57 -5.47
C LEU A 465 17.36 -3.17 -6.28
N LEU A 466 17.45 -4.47 -6.58
CA LEU A 466 16.40 -5.24 -7.26
C LEU A 466 15.54 -5.93 -6.22
N THR A 467 14.24 -5.63 -6.19
CA THR A 467 13.26 -6.31 -5.33
C THR A 467 12.28 -7.13 -6.16
N GLY A 468 11.69 -8.14 -5.59
CA GLY A 468 10.68 -8.99 -6.24
C GLY A 468 10.72 -10.42 -5.76
N GLU A 469 9.69 -11.17 -6.08
CA GLU A 469 9.55 -12.57 -5.68
C GLU A 469 10.71 -13.45 -6.17
N THR A 470 10.86 -14.61 -5.55
CA THR A 470 11.83 -15.61 -6.01
C THR A 470 11.47 -16.10 -7.41
N GLY A 471 12.49 -16.18 -8.29
CA GLY A 471 12.30 -16.68 -9.65
C GLY A 471 11.82 -15.67 -10.69
N VAL A 472 11.71 -14.37 -10.36
CA VAL A 472 11.31 -13.32 -11.33
C VAL A 472 12.42 -12.93 -12.32
N GLY A 473 13.68 -13.33 -12.08
CA GLY A 473 14.82 -13.05 -12.96
C GLY A 473 15.75 -11.93 -12.48
N LYS A 474 15.87 -11.69 -11.17
CA LYS A 474 16.76 -10.66 -10.59
C LYS A 474 18.22 -10.83 -11.03
N ASP A 475 18.71 -12.05 -11.08
CA ASP A 475 20.07 -12.40 -11.53
C ASP A 475 20.29 -12.14 -13.03
N HIS A 476 19.30 -12.44 -13.88
CA HIS A 476 19.36 -12.14 -15.31
C HIS A 476 19.40 -10.62 -15.56
N LEU A 477 18.63 -9.83 -14.82
CA LEU A 477 18.64 -8.39 -14.93
C LEU A 477 19.99 -7.79 -14.45
N ALA A 478 20.59 -8.36 -13.40
CA ALA A 478 21.93 -7.97 -12.96
C ALA A 478 23.02 -8.28 -14.01
N ARG A 479 22.94 -9.42 -14.70
CA ARG A 479 23.83 -9.77 -15.83
C ARG A 479 23.62 -8.85 -17.03
N TYR A 480 22.36 -8.53 -17.33
CA TYR A 480 22.06 -7.55 -18.36
C TYR A 480 22.66 -6.18 -18.01
N TYR A 481 22.53 -5.71 -16.76
CA TYR A 481 23.20 -4.48 -16.30
C TYR A 481 24.72 -4.53 -16.51
N HIS A 482 25.37 -5.64 -16.14
CA HIS A 482 26.78 -5.84 -16.36
C HIS A 482 27.17 -5.69 -17.84
N SER A 483 26.41 -6.33 -18.74
CA SER A 483 26.69 -6.27 -20.21
C SER A 483 26.56 -4.85 -20.77
N GLN A 484 25.72 -3.99 -20.16
CA GLN A 484 25.51 -2.60 -20.60
C GLN A 484 26.52 -1.61 -20.01
N VAL A 485 27.03 -1.87 -18.80
CA VAL A 485 27.75 -0.86 -18.02
C VAL A 485 29.24 -1.16 -17.92
N ARG A 486 29.63 -2.42 -17.77
CA ARG A 486 31.01 -2.86 -17.61
C ARG A 486 31.25 -4.19 -18.32
N PRO A 487 31.03 -4.27 -19.65
CA PRO A 487 31.07 -5.53 -20.38
C PRO A 487 32.46 -6.21 -20.38
N ASP A 488 33.52 -5.42 -20.25
CA ASP A 488 34.90 -5.93 -20.22
C ASP A 488 35.39 -6.26 -18.80
N GLY A 489 34.63 -5.90 -17.76
CA GLY A 489 34.94 -6.17 -16.34
C GLY A 489 34.40 -7.51 -15.86
N PRO A 490 34.86 -7.99 -14.69
CA PRO A 490 34.31 -9.22 -14.10
C PRO A 490 32.89 -9.04 -13.60
N PHE A 491 32.03 -10.07 -13.77
CA PHE A 491 30.77 -10.22 -13.08
C PHE A 491 30.95 -11.22 -11.94
N VAL A 492 30.89 -10.74 -10.69
CA VAL A 492 31.05 -11.56 -9.50
C VAL A 492 29.71 -11.60 -8.76
N ALA A 493 29.20 -12.79 -8.46
CA ALA A 493 27.92 -12.96 -7.80
C ALA A 493 28.10 -13.80 -6.53
N ILE A 494 27.35 -13.44 -5.50
CA ILE A 494 27.22 -14.23 -4.27
C ILE A 494 25.78 -14.16 -3.77
N ASN A 495 25.25 -15.30 -3.33
CA ASN A 495 23.98 -15.36 -2.63
C ASN A 495 24.26 -15.38 -1.11
N CYS A 496 23.79 -14.34 -0.40
CA CYS A 496 24.06 -14.14 1.02
C CYS A 496 23.40 -15.21 1.91
N ALA A 497 22.28 -15.80 1.48
CA ALA A 497 21.59 -16.87 2.20
C ALA A 497 22.30 -18.25 2.05
N SER A 498 23.07 -18.44 0.98
CA SER A 498 23.70 -19.75 0.68
C SER A 498 25.04 -20.01 1.39
N VAL A 499 25.65 -18.96 1.98
CA VAL A 499 26.96 -19.03 2.61
C VAL A 499 26.82 -18.90 4.14
N PRO A 500 27.40 -19.81 4.93
CA PRO A 500 27.42 -19.67 6.38
C PRO A 500 28.00 -18.32 6.84
N GLU A 501 27.42 -17.71 7.87
CA GLU A 501 27.80 -16.38 8.39
C GLU A 501 29.32 -16.24 8.62
N THR A 502 29.94 -17.27 9.22
CA THR A 502 31.37 -17.29 9.52
C THR A 502 32.27 -17.27 8.27
N LEU A 503 31.75 -17.73 7.14
CA LEU A 503 32.48 -17.75 5.87
C LEU A 503 32.15 -16.52 5.00
N LEU A 504 30.93 -15.99 5.11
CA LEU A 504 30.48 -14.87 4.28
C LEU A 504 31.39 -13.64 4.42
N GLU A 505 31.85 -13.37 5.63
CA GLU A 505 32.80 -12.27 5.88
C GLU A 505 34.10 -12.46 5.11
N SER A 506 34.72 -13.66 5.22
CA SER A 506 35.98 -13.99 4.56
C SER A 506 35.84 -14.06 3.04
N GLU A 507 34.69 -14.47 2.52
CA GLU A 507 34.40 -14.44 1.08
C GLU A 507 34.29 -13.01 0.55
N LEU A 508 33.51 -12.15 1.20
CA LEU A 508 33.28 -10.78 0.74
C LEU A 508 34.53 -9.91 0.81
N PHE A 509 35.25 -9.93 1.96
CA PHE A 509 36.34 -8.97 2.22
C PHE A 509 37.72 -9.56 2.00
N GLY A 510 37.86 -10.90 1.96
CA GLY A 510 39.13 -11.58 1.86
C GLY A 510 39.92 -11.59 3.17
N TYR A 511 41.05 -12.32 3.21
CA TYR A 511 41.88 -12.41 4.40
C TYR A 511 43.35 -12.61 4.05
N LYS A 512 44.22 -12.22 5.01
CA LYS A 512 45.66 -12.51 4.97
C LYS A 512 45.98 -13.80 5.73
N LYS A 513 47.05 -14.45 5.37
CA LYS A 513 47.56 -15.61 6.09
C LYS A 513 47.72 -15.31 7.58
N GLY A 514 47.15 -16.16 8.42
CA GLY A 514 47.20 -16.01 9.89
C GLY A 514 46.08 -15.14 10.46
N ALA A 515 45.09 -14.67 9.69
CA ALA A 515 43.99 -13.85 10.16
C ALA A 515 43.08 -14.60 11.17
N PHE A 516 42.95 -15.91 11.02
CA PHE A 516 42.22 -16.80 11.92
C PHE A 516 42.75 -18.24 11.84
N THR A 517 42.31 -19.10 12.75
CA THR A 517 42.71 -20.54 12.75
C THR A 517 42.23 -21.21 11.47
N GLY A 518 43.17 -21.64 10.60
CA GLY A 518 42.89 -22.23 9.28
C GLY A 518 43.22 -21.29 8.08
N ALA A 519 43.61 -20.04 8.31
CA ALA A 519 44.05 -19.12 7.26
C ALA A 519 45.47 -19.44 6.83
N ASN A 520 45.68 -20.49 6.02
CA ASN A 520 46.98 -21.01 5.60
C ASN A 520 47.61 -20.20 4.44
N SER A 521 46.82 -19.44 3.68
CA SER A 521 47.23 -18.59 2.55
C SER A 521 46.43 -17.31 2.51
N ASP A 522 46.90 -16.33 1.75
CA ASP A 522 46.10 -15.13 1.45
C ASP A 522 44.93 -15.49 0.54
N LYS A 523 43.75 -14.93 0.82
CA LYS A 523 42.56 -15.05 -0.04
C LYS A 523 42.08 -13.66 -0.48
N LEU A 524 41.94 -13.47 -1.78
CA LEU A 524 41.31 -12.27 -2.33
C LEU A 524 39.81 -12.31 -2.09
N GLY A 525 39.22 -11.22 -1.55
CA GLY A 525 37.78 -11.10 -1.34
C GLY A 525 37.03 -10.79 -2.63
N LEU A 526 35.71 -11.09 -2.63
CA LEU A 526 34.84 -10.87 -3.80
C LEU A 526 34.77 -9.41 -4.21
N PHE A 527 34.82 -8.44 -3.26
CA PHE A 527 34.92 -7.02 -3.60
C PHE A 527 36.17 -6.69 -4.42
N ALA A 528 37.29 -7.24 -4.03
CA ALA A 528 38.53 -7.03 -4.77
C ALA A 528 38.55 -7.80 -6.10
N SER A 529 37.91 -8.98 -6.15
CA SER A 529 37.76 -9.79 -7.37
C SER A 529 36.84 -9.14 -8.41
N ALA A 530 35.85 -8.35 -7.93
CA ALA A 530 34.92 -7.61 -8.79
C ALA A 530 35.45 -6.26 -9.28
N ASN A 531 36.72 -5.92 -8.94
CA ASN A 531 37.28 -4.61 -9.27
C ASN A 531 37.31 -4.37 -10.79
N GLY A 532 36.84 -3.24 -11.24
CA GLY A 532 36.61 -2.90 -12.64
C GLY A 532 35.33 -3.45 -13.26
N GLY A 533 34.55 -4.25 -12.50
CA GLY A 533 33.34 -4.92 -12.95
C GLY A 533 32.11 -4.67 -12.08
N VAL A 534 31.27 -5.69 -11.97
CA VAL A 534 30.02 -5.67 -11.20
C VAL A 534 30.06 -6.73 -10.11
N LEU A 535 29.71 -6.35 -8.87
CA LEU A 535 29.42 -7.27 -7.77
C LEU A 535 27.92 -7.37 -7.60
N PHE A 536 27.38 -8.58 -7.68
CA PHE A 536 25.98 -8.89 -7.46
C PHE A 536 25.80 -9.60 -6.10
N LEU A 537 25.09 -8.94 -5.19
CA LEU A 537 24.74 -9.48 -3.88
C LEU A 537 23.29 -9.94 -3.91
N ASP A 538 23.07 -11.24 -4.07
CA ASP A 538 21.72 -11.81 -4.06
C ASP A 538 21.27 -12.11 -2.62
N GLU A 539 19.97 -11.99 -2.37
CA GLU A 539 19.29 -12.13 -1.06
C GLU A 539 20.00 -11.32 0.03
N ILE A 540 20.20 -10.02 -0.22
CA ILE A 540 20.88 -9.10 0.70
C ILE A 540 20.14 -8.96 2.05
N GLY A 541 18.81 -9.24 2.08
CA GLY A 541 18.01 -9.26 3.30
C GLY A 541 18.48 -10.30 4.32
N ASP A 542 19.08 -11.39 3.84
CA ASP A 542 19.59 -12.48 4.69
C ASP A 542 21.03 -12.23 5.20
N MET A 543 21.61 -11.07 4.90
CA MET A 543 22.94 -10.72 5.38
C MET A 543 22.94 -10.52 6.91
N PRO A 544 23.82 -11.20 7.67
CA PRO A 544 23.94 -11.03 9.10
C PRO A 544 24.16 -9.58 9.52
N PHE A 545 23.48 -9.15 10.57
CA PHE A 545 23.45 -7.75 11.03
C PHE A 545 24.87 -7.16 11.29
N ALA A 546 25.79 -7.99 11.82
CA ALA A 546 27.16 -7.58 12.04
C ALA A 546 27.92 -7.23 10.75
N LEU A 547 27.62 -7.94 9.64
CA LEU A 547 28.27 -7.72 8.34
C LEU A 547 27.68 -6.50 7.60
N GLN A 548 26.45 -6.13 7.89
CA GLN A 548 25.82 -4.95 7.31
C GLN A 548 26.61 -3.67 7.60
N ALA A 549 27.19 -3.53 8.81
CA ALA A 549 28.03 -2.40 9.19
C ALA A 549 29.32 -2.33 8.37
N LYS A 550 29.95 -3.49 8.12
CA LYS A 550 31.17 -3.56 7.30
C LYS A 550 30.89 -3.26 5.84
N LEU A 551 29.79 -3.79 5.32
CA LEU A 551 29.34 -3.49 3.96
C LEU A 551 29.10 -1.98 3.77
N LEU A 552 28.43 -1.31 4.73
CA LEU A 552 28.24 0.13 4.69
C LEU A 552 29.56 0.87 4.57
N GLY A 553 30.58 0.53 5.40
CA GLY A 553 31.90 1.13 5.34
C GLY A 553 32.57 1.00 3.96
N VAL A 554 32.44 -0.17 3.31
CA VAL A 554 32.97 -0.37 1.95
C VAL A 554 32.22 0.49 0.93
N LEU A 555 30.90 0.61 1.05
CA LEU A 555 30.08 1.42 0.13
C LEU A 555 30.32 2.92 0.27
N GLU A 556 30.65 3.40 1.48
CA GLU A 556 30.93 4.82 1.74
C GLU A 556 32.34 5.21 1.29
N HIS A 557 33.31 4.39 1.64
CA HIS A 557 34.72 4.75 1.44
C HIS A 557 35.32 4.22 0.14
N ARG A 558 34.61 3.33 -0.58
CA ARG A 558 35.11 2.67 -1.79
C ARG A 558 36.44 1.95 -1.55
N ARG A 559 36.59 1.36 -0.38
CA ARG A 559 37.77 0.62 0.06
C ARG A 559 37.38 -0.61 0.84
N VAL A 560 38.15 -1.66 0.72
CA VAL A 560 38.02 -2.87 1.51
C VAL A 560 39.31 -3.12 2.31
N LEU A 561 39.11 -3.50 3.58
CA LEU A 561 40.20 -3.93 4.44
C LEU A 561 40.07 -5.47 4.64
N PRO A 562 41.00 -6.27 4.04
CA PRO A 562 40.99 -7.70 4.25
C PRO A 562 41.25 -8.08 5.70
N LEU A 563 40.63 -9.19 6.17
CA LEU A 563 40.80 -9.66 7.53
C LEU A 563 42.26 -9.92 7.85
N GLY A 564 42.75 -9.44 8.98
CA GLY A 564 44.18 -9.54 9.38
C GLY A 564 45.12 -8.61 8.61
N SER A 565 44.62 -7.69 7.78
CA SER A 565 45.42 -6.69 7.04
C SER A 565 45.27 -5.31 7.68
N THR A 566 46.34 -4.51 7.57
CA THR A 566 46.33 -3.08 7.87
C THR A 566 46.26 -2.20 6.63
N LYS A 567 46.31 -2.82 5.43
CA LYS A 567 46.32 -2.13 4.12
C LYS A 567 44.91 -2.21 3.50
N GLU A 568 44.35 -1.07 3.24
CA GLU A 568 43.09 -0.95 2.49
C GLU A 568 43.35 -1.12 0.98
N VAL A 569 42.40 -1.76 0.31
CA VAL A 569 42.37 -1.90 -1.17
C VAL A 569 41.28 -0.99 -1.71
N LYS A 570 41.65 -0.08 -2.60
CA LYS A 570 40.71 0.83 -3.29
C LYS A 570 39.91 0.03 -4.33
N LEU A 571 38.61 0.30 -4.36
CA LEU A 571 37.64 -0.40 -5.19
C LEU A 571 37.03 0.53 -6.25
N ASP A 572 36.92 0.01 -7.46
CA ASP A 572 36.06 0.54 -8.51
C ASP A 572 35.06 -0.56 -8.95
N VAL A 573 34.01 -0.73 -8.17
CA VAL A 573 33.02 -1.79 -8.36
C VAL A 573 31.64 -1.18 -8.47
N ALA A 574 30.89 -1.53 -9.50
CA ALA A 574 29.46 -1.26 -9.57
C ALA A 574 28.72 -2.33 -8.76
N LEU A 575 27.80 -1.91 -7.87
CA LEU A 575 27.08 -2.82 -7.00
C LEU A 575 25.63 -2.97 -7.43
N VAL A 576 25.19 -4.24 -7.53
CA VAL A 576 23.79 -4.62 -7.66
C VAL A 576 23.44 -5.50 -6.46
N ALA A 577 22.41 -5.14 -5.70
CA ALA A 577 21.86 -5.92 -4.61
C ALA A 577 20.47 -6.43 -4.99
N ALA A 578 20.11 -7.63 -4.57
CA ALA A 578 18.78 -8.20 -4.81
C ALA A 578 18.21 -8.83 -3.56
N THR A 579 16.87 -8.81 -3.41
CA THR A 579 16.17 -9.47 -2.32
C THR A 579 14.70 -9.72 -2.66
N ASN A 580 14.11 -10.74 -2.02
CA ASN A 580 12.67 -10.97 -1.99
C ASN A 580 12.02 -10.41 -0.70
N HIS A 581 12.82 -9.98 0.29
CA HIS A 581 12.34 -9.41 1.54
C HIS A 581 11.95 -7.93 1.40
N ASN A 582 11.00 -7.49 2.23
CA ASN A 582 10.72 -6.07 2.41
C ASN A 582 11.74 -5.46 3.37
N LEU A 583 12.79 -4.83 2.83
CA LEU A 583 13.84 -4.25 3.66
C LEU A 583 13.35 -3.07 4.54
N GLU A 584 12.29 -2.36 4.15
CA GLU A 584 11.71 -1.30 4.97
C GLU A 584 11.12 -1.87 6.27
N GLU A 585 10.37 -2.97 6.18
CA GLU A 585 9.85 -3.68 7.34
C GLU A 585 10.98 -4.26 8.20
N MET A 586 12.02 -4.83 7.58
CA MET A 586 13.17 -5.35 8.31
C MET A 586 13.94 -4.24 9.07
N VAL A 587 13.98 -3.02 8.53
CA VAL A 587 14.55 -1.85 9.23
C VAL A 587 13.70 -1.48 10.45
N GLU A 588 12.38 -1.53 10.34
CA GLU A 588 11.46 -1.26 11.46
C GLU A 588 11.60 -2.32 12.57
N GLN A 589 11.79 -3.57 12.19
CA GLN A 589 12.02 -4.69 13.11
C GLN A 589 13.45 -4.74 13.70
N GLY A 590 14.36 -3.86 13.26
CA GLY A 590 15.76 -3.86 13.70
C GLY A 590 16.62 -4.99 13.14
N LEU A 591 16.13 -5.71 12.12
CA LEU A 591 16.84 -6.82 11.45
C LEU A 591 17.75 -6.32 10.32
N PHE A 592 17.51 -5.12 9.81
CA PHE A 592 18.32 -4.47 8.79
C PHE A 592 18.67 -3.03 9.19
N ARG A 593 19.90 -2.60 8.93
CA ARG A 593 20.36 -1.25 9.29
C ARG A 593 19.75 -0.21 8.37
N ARG A 594 19.19 0.85 8.94
CA ARG A 594 18.59 1.96 8.21
C ARG A 594 19.59 2.72 7.33
N ASP A 595 20.81 2.92 7.81
CA ASP A 595 21.89 3.58 7.07
C ASP A 595 22.31 2.80 5.82
N LEU A 596 22.47 1.48 5.95
CA LEU A 596 22.76 0.59 4.82
C LEU A 596 21.62 0.56 3.81
N TYR A 597 20.36 0.48 4.28
CA TYR A 597 19.19 0.52 3.40
C TYR A 597 19.20 1.75 2.49
N TYR A 598 19.41 2.94 3.07
CA TYR A 598 19.49 4.17 2.27
C TYR A 598 20.69 4.22 1.32
N ARG A 599 21.77 3.53 1.62
CA ARG A 599 22.93 3.45 0.73
C ARG A 599 22.72 2.47 -0.43
N LEU A 600 22.04 1.35 -0.17
CA LEU A 600 21.68 0.35 -1.19
C LEU A 600 20.56 0.82 -2.09
N SER A 601 19.55 1.49 -1.53
CA SER A 601 18.39 2.01 -2.28
C SER A 601 18.71 3.28 -3.08
N GLY A 602 19.94 3.43 -3.57
CA GLY A 602 20.35 4.51 -4.49
C GLY A 602 19.47 4.56 -5.73
N MET A 603 19.22 3.41 -6.32
CA MET A 603 18.23 3.13 -7.35
C MET A 603 17.53 1.81 -7.00
N SER A 604 16.23 1.85 -6.70
CA SER A 604 15.42 0.64 -6.45
C SER A 604 14.59 0.33 -7.68
N TYR A 605 14.44 -0.96 -7.99
CA TYR A 605 13.51 -1.43 -9.00
C TYR A 605 12.83 -2.71 -8.54
N HIS A 606 11.49 -2.69 -8.54
CA HIS A 606 10.69 -3.86 -8.24
C HIS A 606 10.37 -4.60 -9.53
N ILE A 607 10.84 -5.85 -9.66
CA ILE A 607 10.51 -6.71 -10.79
C ILE A 607 9.16 -7.36 -10.49
N PRO A 608 8.11 -7.11 -11.31
CA PRO A 608 6.79 -7.67 -11.07
C PRO A 608 6.79 -9.19 -11.21
N ALA A 609 5.89 -9.85 -10.48
CA ALA A 609 5.67 -11.28 -10.59
C ALA A 609 5.18 -11.65 -12.01
N LEU A 610 5.40 -12.91 -12.43
CA LEU A 610 5.05 -13.34 -13.80
C LEU A 610 3.53 -13.20 -14.08
N ARG A 611 2.68 -13.41 -13.08
CA ARG A 611 1.22 -13.20 -13.16
C ARG A 611 0.82 -11.74 -13.41
N GLU A 612 1.69 -10.78 -13.11
CA GLU A 612 1.47 -9.35 -13.32
C GLU A 612 1.99 -8.85 -14.66
N ARG A 613 2.76 -9.70 -15.39
CA ARG A 613 3.32 -9.45 -16.73
C ARG A 613 3.05 -10.61 -17.67
N LYS A 614 1.77 -10.95 -17.80
CA LYS A 614 1.32 -12.10 -18.62
C LYS A 614 1.75 -12.00 -20.08
N GLU A 615 2.02 -10.79 -20.57
CA GLU A 615 2.58 -10.54 -21.90
C GLU A 615 3.99 -11.15 -22.13
N ASP A 616 4.70 -11.47 -21.04
CA ASP A 616 6.01 -12.15 -21.13
C ASP A 616 5.87 -13.66 -21.28
N ILE A 617 4.75 -14.25 -20.85
CA ILE A 617 4.56 -15.72 -20.84
C ILE A 617 4.72 -16.31 -22.24
N PRO A 618 4.10 -15.80 -23.31
CA PRO A 618 4.27 -16.35 -24.65
C PRO A 618 5.72 -16.29 -25.14
N LEU A 619 6.43 -15.18 -24.84
CA LEU A 619 7.82 -14.96 -25.22
C LEU A 619 8.74 -15.97 -24.50
N LEU A 620 8.59 -16.08 -23.18
CA LEU A 620 9.39 -16.99 -22.35
C LEU A 620 9.10 -18.45 -22.67
N LEU A 621 7.83 -18.80 -22.90
CA LEU A 621 7.43 -20.14 -23.28
C LEU A 621 8.04 -20.56 -24.62
N ASN A 622 7.97 -19.69 -25.64
CA ASN A 622 8.63 -19.91 -26.92
C ASN A 622 10.16 -20.10 -26.76
N HIS A 623 10.80 -19.28 -25.94
CA HIS A 623 12.23 -19.38 -25.68
C HIS A 623 12.60 -20.73 -25.03
N PHE A 624 11.86 -21.16 -24.02
CA PHE A 624 12.13 -22.41 -23.32
C PHE A 624 11.81 -23.64 -24.17
N ILE A 625 10.73 -23.62 -24.95
CA ILE A 625 10.39 -24.70 -25.88
C ILE A 625 11.45 -24.82 -26.97
N ASN A 626 11.87 -23.72 -27.59
CA ASN A 626 12.93 -23.73 -28.60
C ASN A 626 14.30 -24.19 -28.04
N SER A 627 14.51 -24.04 -26.73
CA SER A 627 15.73 -24.52 -26.05
C SER A 627 15.60 -25.97 -25.55
N SER A 628 14.45 -26.60 -25.73
CA SER A 628 14.14 -27.99 -25.35
C SER A 628 14.07 -28.91 -26.57
N SER A 629 13.97 -30.22 -26.36
CA SER A 629 13.74 -31.20 -27.42
C SER A 629 12.24 -31.41 -27.73
N LEU A 630 11.36 -30.55 -27.24
CA LEU A 630 9.93 -30.60 -27.55
C LEU A 630 9.71 -30.31 -29.04
N ILE A 631 9.12 -31.24 -29.75
CA ILE A 631 8.74 -31.11 -31.15
C ILE A 631 7.26 -30.71 -31.17
N LEU A 632 6.97 -29.53 -31.71
CA LEU A 632 5.61 -29.05 -31.96
C LEU A 632 5.22 -29.41 -33.40
N ASP A 633 4.12 -30.12 -33.58
CA ASP A 633 3.64 -30.59 -34.93
C ASP A 633 3.46 -29.47 -35.97
N SER A 634 3.18 -28.26 -35.53
CA SER A 634 2.98 -27.08 -36.43
C SER A 634 4.11 -26.04 -36.28
N GLY A 635 5.13 -26.29 -35.46
CA GLY A 635 6.14 -25.27 -35.10
C GLY A 635 5.59 -24.09 -34.29
N LYS A 636 4.32 -24.15 -33.85
CA LYS A 636 3.64 -23.12 -33.04
C LYS A 636 3.04 -23.76 -31.80
N ILE A 637 3.02 -23.01 -30.70
CA ILE A 637 2.37 -23.41 -29.46
C ILE A 637 0.86 -23.48 -29.72
N PRO A 638 0.19 -24.61 -29.39
CA PRO A 638 -1.27 -24.71 -29.50
C PRO A 638 -1.96 -23.62 -28.67
N GLU A 639 -3.01 -23.01 -29.21
CA GLU A 639 -3.73 -21.90 -28.54
C GLU A 639 -4.29 -22.31 -27.16
N GLU A 640 -4.85 -23.52 -27.06
CA GLU A 640 -5.37 -24.06 -25.80
C GLU A 640 -4.28 -24.27 -24.74
N MET A 641 -3.09 -24.72 -25.16
CA MET A 641 -1.94 -24.84 -24.29
C MET A 641 -1.49 -23.46 -23.80
N LEU A 642 -1.40 -22.48 -24.69
CA LEU A 642 -1.03 -21.10 -24.33
C LEU A 642 -2.01 -20.50 -23.33
N GLN A 643 -3.31 -20.72 -23.55
CA GLN A 643 -4.35 -20.23 -22.63
C GLN A 643 -4.19 -20.80 -21.21
N GLN A 644 -3.90 -22.10 -21.09
CA GLN A 644 -3.63 -22.74 -19.80
C GLN A 644 -2.43 -22.10 -19.07
N PHE A 645 -1.36 -21.75 -19.79
CA PHE A 645 -0.19 -21.07 -19.22
C PHE A 645 -0.50 -19.62 -18.81
N LEU A 646 -1.42 -18.94 -19.50
CA LEU A 646 -1.86 -17.57 -19.19
C LEU A 646 -2.80 -17.51 -17.97
N GLU A 647 -3.54 -18.58 -17.70
CA GLU A 647 -4.47 -18.68 -16.56
C GLU A 647 -3.79 -19.06 -15.25
N TYR A 648 -2.65 -19.75 -15.32
CA TYR A 648 -1.93 -20.19 -14.12
C TYR A 648 -1.20 -19.03 -13.41
N ASP A 649 -1.18 -19.04 -12.07
CA ASP A 649 -0.69 -17.91 -11.24
C ASP A 649 0.84 -17.83 -11.07
N TRP A 650 1.56 -18.87 -11.42
CA TRP A 650 3.02 -18.90 -11.40
C TRP A 650 3.65 -18.51 -10.04
N PRO A 651 3.37 -19.22 -8.93
CA PRO A 651 3.95 -18.87 -7.63
C PRO A 651 5.49 -18.94 -7.61
N GLY A 652 6.12 -19.76 -8.43
CA GLY A 652 7.57 -19.83 -8.62
C GLY A 652 8.09 -19.03 -9.81
N ASN A 653 7.24 -18.18 -10.41
CA ASN A 653 7.58 -17.27 -11.48
C ASN A 653 8.26 -17.92 -12.70
N VAL A 654 9.25 -17.26 -13.31
CA VAL A 654 9.96 -17.74 -14.52
C VAL A 654 10.73 -19.04 -14.26
N ARG A 655 11.23 -19.23 -13.02
CA ARG A 655 11.92 -20.48 -12.63
C ARG A 655 10.96 -21.67 -12.66
N GLU A 656 9.74 -21.47 -12.20
CA GLU A 656 8.70 -22.51 -12.27
C GLU A 656 8.27 -22.78 -13.70
N LEU A 657 8.04 -21.74 -14.52
CA LEU A 657 7.71 -21.86 -15.93
C LEU A 657 8.76 -22.73 -16.66
N GLN A 658 10.04 -22.41 -16.47
CA GLN A 658 11.15 -23.18 -17.06
C GLN A 658 11.13 -24.65 -16.61
N ASN A 659 10.91 -24.90 -15.31
CA ASN A 659 10.85 -26.26 -14.78
C ASN A 659 9.66 -27.04 -15.30
N LYS A 660 8.48 -26.40 -15.44
CA LYS A 660 7.29 -27.04 -15.99
C LYS A 660 7.47 -27.39 -17.47
N VAL A 661 8.13 -26.51 -18.27
CA VAL A 661 8.48 -26.84 -19.66
C VAL A 661 9.43 -28.04 -19.74
N LYS A 662 10.46 -28.11 -18.88
CA LYS A 662 11.33 -29.29 -18.79
C LYS A 662 10.60 -30.56 -18.40
N LYS A 663 9.65 -30.48 -17.45
CA LYS A 663 8.81 -31.62 -17.07
C LYS A 663 7.92 -32.05 -18.22
N LEU A 664 7.33 -31.10 -18.96
CA LEU A 664 6.51 -31.37 -20.13
C LEU A 664 7.32 -32.10 -21.21
N GLU A 665 8.57 -31.71 -21.46
CA GLU A 665 9.50 -32.38 -22.34
C GLU A 665 9.68 -33.87 -21.97
N VAL A 666 9.93 -34.15 -20.69
CA VAL A 666 10.07 -35.52 -20.19
C VAL A 666 8.76 -36.30 -20.32
N MET A 667 7.63 -35.69 -19.98
CA MET A 667 6.30 -36.33 -20.10
C MET A 667 5.97 -36.69 -21.55
N THR A 668 6.29 -35.83 -22.48
CA THR A 668 6.08 -36.05 -23.94
C THR A 668 6.97 -37.20 -24.46
N GLN A 669 8.20 -37.32 -23.96
CA GLN A 669 9.10 -38.42 -24.34
C GLN A 669 8.66 -39.77 -23.75
N LEU A 670 7.98 -39.78 -22.61
CA LEU A 670 7.48 -40.98 -21.95
C LEU A 670 6.12 -41.45 -22.47
N ALA A 671 5.29 -40.51 -22.94
CA ALA A 671 3.97 -40.80 -23.51
C ALA A 671 4.14 -41.09 -24.98
N ALA A 672 4.01 -42.39 -25.36
CA ALA A 672 4.17 -42.81 -26.76
C ALA A 672 3.18 -42.18 -27.78
N GLU A 673 2.03 -41.66 -27.31
CA GLU A 673 1.01 -40.89 -28.07
C GLU A 673 0.19 -40.04 -27.08
N GLY A 674 0.77 -38.96 -26.55
CA GLY A 674 0.06 -38.08 -25.60
C GLY A 674 -0.28 -36.71 -26.23
N ASP A 675 -1.55 -36.28 -26.12
CA ASP A 675 -1.94 -34.92 -26.48
C ASP A 675 -1.23 -33.91 -25.59
N LEU A 676 -0.45 -33.02 -26.19
CA LEU A 676 0.37 -32.00 -25.51
C LEU A 676 -0.51 -31.08 -24.65
N VAL A 677 -1.73 -30.79 -25.05
CA VAL A 677 -2.67 -29.94 -24.31
C VAL A 677 -3.15 -30.64 -23.04
N GLU A 678 -3.41 -31.94 -23.11
CA GLU A 678 -3.83 -32.76 -21.97
C GLU A 678 -2.70 -32.95 -20.96
N LEU A 679 -1.47 -33.20 -21.45
CA LEU A 679 -0.27 -33.26 -20.62
C LEU A 679 -0.01 -31.93 -19.92
N THR A 680 -0.21 -30.79 -20.60
CA THR A 680 -0.09 -29.46 -20.00
C THR A 680 -1.13 -29.24 -18.91
N ARG A 681 -2.40 -29.61 -19.14
CA ARG A 681 -3.45 -29.51 -18.11
C ARG A 681 -3.11 -30.31 -16.87
N SER A 682 -2.66 -31.56 -17.04
CA SER A 682 -2.22 -32.39 -15.92
C SER A 682 -1.02 -31.82 -15.17
N LEU A 683 -0.12 -31.14 -15.87
CA LEU A 683 1.08 -30.52 -15.29
C LEU A 683 0.75 -29.24 -14.49
N LEU A 684 -0.26 -28.48 -14.92
CA LEU A 684 -0.64 -27.20 -14.31
C LEU A 684 -1.71 -27.34 -13.22
N SER A 685 -2.45 -28.48 -13.15
CA SER A 685 -3.38 -28.72 -12.05
C SER A 685 -2.63 -28.70 -10.71
N THR A 686 -3.17 -27.94 -9.75
CA THR A 686 -2.57 -27.81 -8.41
C THR A 686 -2.80 -29.07 -7.58
N GLU A 687 -1.89 -29.36 -6.64
CA GLU A 687 -2.06 -30.51 -5.71
C GLU A 687 -3.36 -30.42 -4.88
N ASP A 688 -3.92 -29.22 -4.71
CA ASP A 688 -5.19 -29.03 -4.01
C ASP A 688 -6.39 -29.49 -4.86
N GLU A 689 -6.37 -29.33 -6.18
CA GLU A 689 -7.38 -29.92 -7.08
C GLU A 689 -7.28 -31.46 -7.11
N ILE A 690 -6.11 -32.01 -6.83
CA ILE A 690 -5.91 -33.46 -6.70
C ILE A 690 -6.40 -33.96 -5.33
N ARG A 691 -6.39 -33.13 -4.30
CA ARG A 691 -6.87 -33.49 -2.94
C ARG A 691 -8.39 -33.40 -2.79
N ASP A 692 -9.07 -32.53 -3.56
CA ASP A 692 -10.51 -32.34 -3.43
C ASP A 692 -11.35 -33.49 -4.04
N HIS A 693 -10.75 -34.41 -4.83
CA HIS A 693 -11.40 -35.60 -5.29
C HIS A 693 -10.61 -36.86 -4.89
N SER A 694 -11.13 -37.58 -3.91
CA SER A 694 -10.54 -38.87 -3.51
C SER A 694 -10.46 -39.79 -4.73
N LEU A 695 -9.45 -40.70 -4.75
CA LEU A 695 -9.33 -41.76 -5.80
C LEU A 695 -10.68 -42.44 -6.02
N THR A 696 -11.43 -42.67 -4.94
CA THR A 696 -12.77 -43.27 -4.95
C THR A 696 -13.77 -42.47 -5.77
N GLU A 697 -13.74 -41.12 -5.72
CA GLU A 697 -14.64 -40.27 -6.48
C GLU A 697 -14.25 -40.21 -7.94
N LYS A 698 -12.97 -40.11 -8.27
CA LYS A 698 -12.49 -40.13 -9.68
C LYS A 698 -12.80 -41.49 -10.34
N VAL A 699 -12.63 -42.59 -9.63
CA VAL A 699 -13.02 -43.91 -10.12
C VAL A 699 -14.53 -44.04 -10.30
N ALA A 700 -15.31 -43.44 -9.37
CA ALA A 700 -16.78 -43.43 -9.48
C ALA A 700 -17.28 -42.59 -10.68
N GLU A 701 -16.67 -41.47 -10.97
CA GLU A 701 -17.03 -40.61 -12.13
C GLU A 701 -16.65 -41.30 -13.43
N PHE A 702 -15.44 -41.87 -13.52
CA PHE A 702 -15.03 -42.65 -14.69
C PHE A 702 -15.93 -43.88 -14.92
N GLU A 703 -16.29 -44.64 -13.89
CA GLU A 703 -17.26 -45.70 -13.97
C GLU A 703 -18.63 -45.24 -14.44
N ARG A 704 -19.10 -44.11 -13.94
CA ARG A 704 -20.37 -43.47 -14.31
C ARG A 704 -20.38 -43.14 -15.83
N GLN A 705 -19.31 -42.54 -16.33
CA GLN A 705 -19.15 -42.16 -17.72
C GLN A 705 -19.19 -43.38 -18.65
N LEU A 706 -18.40 -44.41 -18.33
CA LEU A 706 -18.38 -45.67 -19.10
C LEU A 706 -19.76 -46.37 -19.15
N ILE A 707 -20.50 -46.35 -18.04
CA ILE A 707 -21.83 -46.96 -17.97
C ILE A 707 -22.84 -46.14 -18.85
N VAL A 708 -22.75 -44.82 -18.83
CA VAL A 708 -23.60 -43.96 -19.66
C VAL A 708 -23.30 -44.19 -21.16
N GLU A 709 -22.04 -44.20 -21.56
CA GLU A 709 -21.61 -44.48 -22.95
C GLU A 709 -22.08 -45.86 -23.44
N ALA A 710 -21.88 -46.88 -22.62
CA ALA A 710 -22.33 -48.22 -22.96
C ALA A 710 -23.87 -48.33 -23.07
N LEU A 711 -24.61 -47.59 -22.24
CA LEU A 711 -26.08 -47.55 -22.33
C LEU A 711 -26.56 -46.81 -23.56
N LEU A 712 -25.91 -45.72 -23.94
CA LEU A 712 -26.18 -44.96 -25.18
C LEU A 712 -25.92 -45.86 -26.41
N ALA A 713 -24.75 -46.54 -26.45
CA ALA A 713 -24.39 -47.48 -27.50
C ALA A 713 -25.36 -48.71 -27.58
N ALA A 714 -25.86 -49.11 -26.41
CA ALA A 714 -26.85 -50.17 -26.32
C ALA A 714 -28.32 -49.73 -26.52
N LYS A 715 -28.57 -48.48 -26.83
CA LYS A 715 -29.91 -47.86 -26.96
C LYS A 715 -30.80 -48.16 -25.73
N GLY A 716 -30.25 -47.99 -24.52
CA GLY A 716 -30.94 -48.19 -23.25
C GLY A 716 -31.06 -49.66 -22.80
N ASN A 717 -30.62 -50.62 -23.58
CA ASN A 717 -30.72 -52.04 -23.23
C ASN A 717 -29.63 -52.46 -22.24
N LYS A 718 -30.00 -52.70 -20.98
CA LYS A 718 -29.08 -52.96 -19.86
C LYS A 718 -28.27 -54.28 -20.04
N SER A 719 -28.89 -55.34 -20.62
CA SER A 719 -28.19 -56.60 -20.88
C SER A 719 -27.16 -56.47 -22.01
N ARG A 720 -27.39 -55.58 -22.99
CA ARG A 720 -26.44 -55.29 -24.06
C ARG A 720 -25.32 -54.38 -23.56
N ALA A 721 -25.63 -53.40 -22.75
CA ALA A 721 -24.63 -52.54 -22.08
C ALA A 721 -23.69 -53.35 -21.17
N ALA A 722 -24.24 -54.28 -20.42
CA ALA A 722 -23.45 -55.20 -19.56
C ALA A 722 -22.43 -56.03 -20.37
N ARG A 723 -22.82 -56.51 -21.55
CA ARG A 723 -21.93 -57.23 -22.49
C ARG A 723 -20.83 -56.33 -23.04
N LEU A 724 -21.15 -55.07 -23.39
CA LEU A 724 -20.17 -54.11 -23.86
C LEU A 724 -19.13 -53.76 -22.80
N LEU A 725 -19.57 -53.68 -21.55
CA LEU A 725 -18.70 -53.40 -20.38
C LEU A 725 -17.98 -54.63 -19.82
N GLY A 726 -18.23 -55.81 -20.29
CA GLY A 726 -17.66 -57.06 -19.79
C GLY A 726 -18.07 -57.41 -18.33
N ILE A 727 -19.23 -56.92 -17.84
CA ILE A 727 -19.73 -57.15 -16.47
C ILE A 727 -21.13 -57.77 -16.47
N HIS A 728 -21.55 -58.26 -15.31
CA HIS A 728 -22.88 -58.89 -15.18
C HIS A 728 -24.00 -57.78 -15.21
N GLU A 729 -25.16 -58.09 -15.79
CA GLU A 729 -26.31 -57.19 -15.86
C GLU A 729 -26.77 -56.69 -14.49
N ALA A 730 -26.73 -57.58 -13.48
CA ALA A 730 -27.03 -57.21 -12.10
C ALA A 730 -26.08 -56.12 -11.54
N THR A 731 -24.81 -56.14 -11.94
CA THR A 731 -23.81 -55.12 -11.58
C THR A 731 -24.13 -53.80 -12.24
N VAL A 732 -24.54 -53.80 -13.50
CA VAL A 732 -25.02 -52.57 -14.22
C VAL A 732 -26.22 -51.96 -13.48
N ARG A 733 -27.21 -52.79 -13.11
CA ARG A 733 -28.41 -52.32 -12.38
C ARG A 733 -28.08 -51.70 -11.04
N THR A 734 -27.16 -52.31 -10.28
CA THR A 734 -26.68 -51.84 -8.99
C THR A 734 -25.96 -50.50 -9.13
N LYS A 735 -25.07 -50.36 -10.13
CA LYS A 735 -24.32 -49.13 -10.40
C LYS A 735 -25.21 -48.00 -10.94
N LEU A 736 -26.22 -48.29 -11.78
CA LEU A 736 -27.24 -47.34 -12.19
C LEU A 736 -27.99 -46.74 -11.01
N LYS A 737 -28.36 -47.57 -10.05
CA LYS A 737 -29.03 -47.11 -8.81
C LYS A 737 -28.07 -46.29 -7.92
N ARG A 738 -26.81 -46.72 -7.83
CA ARG A 738 -25.79 -46.05 -7.04
C ARG A 738 -25.45 -44.64 -7.59
N TYR A 739 -25.39 -44.48 -8.89
CA TYR A 739 -25.01 -43.25 -9.57
C TYR A 739 -26.24 -42.39 -10.01
N GLY A 740 -27.45 -42.79 -9.60
CA GLY A 740 -28.66 -42.02 -9.90
C GLY A 740 -28.98 -41.85 -11.40
N ILE A 741 -28.48 -42.75 -12.25
CA ILE A 741 -28.68 -42.70 -13.70
C ILE A 741 -30.08 -43.25 -14.02
N SER A 742 -31.03 -42.33 -14.33
CA SER A 742 -32.35 -42.68 -14.84
C SER A 742 -32.34 -42.64 -16.36
N LEU A 743 -32.75 -43.73 -17.01
CA LEU A 743 -33.08 -43.76 -18.42
C LEU A 743 -34.45 -43.07 -18.57
N ALA A 744 -34.46 -41.82 -19.07
CA ALA A 744 -35.70 -41.25 -19.59
C ALA A 744 -36.13 -42.14 -20.74
N GLY A 745 -37.39 -42.64 -20.70
CA GLY A 745 -37.96 -43.59 -21.59
C GLY A 745 -38.10 -43.11 -23.05
#